data_69b411fbf013803195d1ea2a961c0546
#
_entry.id   69b411fbf013803195d1ea2a961c0546
#
_cell.length_a   1.000
_cell.length_b   1.000
_cell.length_c   1.000
_cell.angle_alpha   90.00
_cell.angle_beta   90.00
_cell.angle_gamma   90.00
#
_symmetry.space_group_name_H-M   'P 1'
#
loop_
_entity.id
_entity.type
_entity.pdbx_description
1 polymer ?
#
loop_
_entity_poly.entity_id
_entity_poly.type
_entity_poly.pdbx_seq_one_letter_code
_entity_poly.pdbx_strand_id
1 'polypeptide(L)'
;RHSFQVVNDAFAQGDNRLINYKTYYFMAIAYGHNEYEPYNPNAGSGQDVPYLASRKGATGSIRVFKAQPHPPVSEAGGTIESAGYGDGVALTRISGKGNGTQVIDITRESEDKILADNFIAELEYELGAGPISIRVIDPLSVPNAEFELALALGDDDLDPEDDADECFWTLTNLTWLNDDNPDNDLDAVRTSSEAINIRNEQLLLDWGLAITWEQYVYGNDGKFTEPLTASIEFADPEKSWYFGIPDREGLGNELNWIRSGAQETPDATPEEEAVFDDAKPGDPLDEGEQFEGVLFGTWAPYPLVSWTKDVTFADGSTAPYPTVAPTTDGLKWNLGPITDAIPGTNNVDVVMTSDKSKWTRCPVFEMQPNEDLAQDMDTPLGAPEKMGLRRHASVDKNGKTVGQGGNAAQATLNGQQPFGMSWFPGYAIDVGTGERLNMAFGEDSWASADNGDDMIFNPSSRVQGGLGNVYAAGQHWIYVFRNQQYADDNTTRVPAYDSGQYLYGKFGPDAASNDDRKAMRGCTWVGSSSIGSGAQMLSIQEGLIPTETRIKLRVAKDYRRYAHDRSDVDETEGTPNNNNPLYRFSTADVATVTGDVPTLTNALDDVRVVPNPYYAYSQYETSKLDNRVKITGLPEVCTVRIYSIAGTLVRTFDKADPLTYIEWDLKNDRNVPIAGGVHIVHVNAPGVGEKIVKWFAVMRPVDLDNF
;
A
#
# COMPACT_ATOMS: atom_id res chain seq x y z
N ARG A 1 5.91 -11.13 -16.60
CA ARG A 1 7.22 -10.55 -16.95
C ARG A 1 7.92 -10.11 -15.67
N HIS A 2 9.26 -10.12 -15.66
CA HIS A 2 10.03 -9.75 -14.47
C HIS A 2 11.17 -8.81 -14.87
N SER A 3 11.47 -7.83 -14.01
CA SER A 3 12.60 -6.92 -14.12
C SER A 3 13.64 -7.24 -13.03
N PHE A 4 14.90 -6.96 -13.33
CA PHE A 4 16.04 -7.18 -12.42
C PHE A 4 16.98 -6.00 -12.48
N GLN A 5 17.36 -5.50 -11.32
CA GLN A 5 18.42 -4.52 -11.18
C GLN A 5 19.70 -5.22 -10.70
N VAL A 6 20.81 -5.00 -11.40
CA VAL A 6 22.11 -5.53 -11.01
C VAL A 6 23.03 -4.37 -10.65
N VAL A 7 23.36 -4.25 -9.38
CA VAL A 7 24.17 -3.14 -8.83
C VAL A 7 25.61 -3.56 -8.46
N ASN A 8 25.86 -4.86 -8.36
CA ASN A 8 27.14 -5.40 -7.92
C ASN A 8 27.70 -6.42 -8.90
N ASP A 9 29.04 -6.48 -8.99
CA ASP A 9 29.79 -7.55 -9.66
C ASP A 9 30.06 -8.67 -8.65
N ALA A 10 29.29 -9.76 -8.73
CA ALA A 10 29.41 -10.92 -7.82
C ALA A 10 30.78 -11.66 -7.95
N PHE A 11 31.54 -11.40 -9.00
CA PHE A 11 32.82 -12.02 -9.27
C PHE A 11 34.01 -11.13 -8.88
N ALA A 12 33.75 -9.90 -8.46
CA ALA A 12 34.80 -8.98 -8.05
C ALA A 12 35.47 -9.41 -6.74
N GLN A 13 36.76 -9.25 -6.63
CA GLN A 13 37.53 -9.43 -5.39
C GLN A 13 37.78 -8.05 -4.77
N GLY A 14 37.21 -7.79 -3.61
CA GLY A 14 37.32 -6.52 -2.90
C GLY A 14 36.12 -5.61 -3.14
N ASP A 15 36.32 -4.49 -3.87
CA ASP A 15 35.18 -3.61 -4.23
C ASP A 15 34.30 -4.30 -5.28
N ASN A 16 33.08 -4.58 -4.92
CA ASN A 16 32.11 -5.31 -5.76
C ASN A 16 31.21 -4.40 -6.61
N ARG A 17 31.43 -3.09 -6.63
CA ARG A 17 30.67 -2.20 -7.50
C ARG A 17 30.94 -2.48 -8.97
N LEU A 18 29.92 -2.31 -9.79
CA LEU A 18 30.10 -2.35 -11.24
C LEU A 18 31.06 -1.23 -11.68
N ILE A 19 31.96 -1.55 -12.59
CA ILE A 19 32.92 -0.58 -13.15
C ILE A 19 32.26 0.09 -14.35
N ASN A 20 32.14 1.43 -14.29
CA ASN A 20 31.62 2.20 -15.41
C ASN A 20 32.43 1.96 -16.70
N TYR A 21 31.77 1.94 -17.82
CA TYR A 21 32.34 1.74 -19.18
C TYR A 21 32.96 0.38 -19.41
N LYS A 22 32.77 -0.60 -18.51
CA LYS A 22 33.14 -2.01 -18.70
C LYS A 22 31.92 -2.80 -19.18
N THR A 23 32.10 -3.61 -20.22
CA THR A 23 31.01 -4.45 -20.73
C THR A 23 30.82 -5.68 -19.83
N TYR A 24 29.62 -5.87 -19.36
CA TYR A 24 29.17 -7.05 -18.63
C TYR A 24 28.22 -7.88 -19.49
N TYR A 25 28.20 -9.18 -19.21
CA TYR A 25 27.37 -10.13 -19.93
C TYR A 25 26.45 -10.81 -18.95
N PHE A 26 25.16 -10.80 -19.22
CA PHE A 26 24.13 -11.37 -18.35
C PHE A 26 23.37 -12.46 -19.10
N MET A 27 22.94 -13.47 -18.37
CA MET A 27 22.01 -14.50 -18.82
C MET A 27 20.90 -14.65 -17.80
N ALA A 28 19.65 -14.67 -18.25
CA ALA A 28 18.51 -14.99 -17.40
C ALA A 28 18.13 -16.48 -17.61
N ILE A 29 18.01 -17.20 -16.52
CA ILE A 29 17.64 -18.61 -16.51
C ILE A 29 16.43 -18.75 -15.58
N ALA A 30 15.29 -19.13 -16.14
CA ALA A 30 14.15 -19.51 -15.33
C ALA A 30 14.30 -20.97 -14.84
N TYR A 31 13.94 -21.23 -13.61
CA TYR A 31 13.95 -22.58 -13.05
C TYR A 31 12.73 -22.76 -12.13
N GLY A 32 12.23 -23.98 -12.04
CA GLY A 32 11.25 -24.37 -11.02
C GLY A 32 11.97 -24.71 -9.72
N HIS A 33 11.50 -24.16 -8.60
CA HIS A 33 11.90 -24.64 -7.29
C HIS A 33 10.98 -25.78 -6.92
N ASN A 34 11.57 -26.91 -6.54
CA ASN A 34 10.84 -28.08 -6.07
C ASN A 34 10.82 -28.00 -4.54
N GLU A 35 9.72 -28.39 -3.91
CA GLU A 35 9.67 -28.53 -2.46
C GLU A 35 10.82 -29.44 -2.02
N TYR A 36 11.70 -28.91 -1.15
CA TYR A 36 12.99 -29.49 -0.92
C TYR A 36 13.06 -30.11 0.46
N GLU A 37 13.07 -31.44 0.47
CA GLU A 37 13.47 -32.21 1.63
C GLU A 37 14.92 -32.63 1.46
N PRO A 38 15.83 -32.40 2.46
CA PRO A 38 17.23 -32.78 2.35
C PRO A 38 17.42 -34.24 1.94
N TYR A 39 18.21 -34.47 0.90
CA TYR A 39 18.46 -35.81 0.42
C TYR A 39 19.22 -36.66 1.49
N ASN A 40 18.63 -37.75 1.87
CA ASN A 40 19.25 -38.73 2.76
C ASN A 40 19.64 -40.00 1.96
N PRO A 41 20.94 -40.16 1.60
CA PRO A 41 21.39 -41.25 0.77
C PRO A 41 21.22 -42.63 1.47
N ASN A 42 21.13 -42.65 2.81
CA ASN A 42 20.97 -43.89 3.56
C ASN A 42 19.51 -44.36 3.62
N ALA A 43 18.56 -43.44 3.51
CA ALA A 43 17.13 -43.72 3.51
C ALA A 43 16.53 -43.72 2.09
N GLY A 44 17.23 -43.21 1.11
CA GLY A 44 16.73 -43.02 -0.25
C GLY A 44 15.55 -42.02 -0.30
N SER A 45 15.46 -41.12 0.70
CA SER A 45 14.42 -40.12 0.80
C SER A 45 15.00 -38.69 0.56
N GLY A 46 14.13 -37.77 0.26
CA GLY A 46 14.50 -36.41 -0.05
C GLY A 46 14.82 -36.16 -1.53
N GLN A 47 15.13 -34.91 -1.88
CA GLN A 47 15.35 -34.52 -3.27
C GLN A 47 16.83 -34.22 -3.54
N ASP A 48 17.35 -34.92 -4.55
CA ASP A 48 18.74 -34.82 -5.00
C ASP A 48 19.02 -33.47 -5.69
N VAL A 49 17.99 -32.92 -6.35
CA VAL A 49 18.10 -31.67 -7.10
C VAL A 49 16.94 -30.72 -6.75
N PRO A 50 17.20 -29.66 -5.94
CA PRO A 50 16.16 -28.73 -5.51
C PRO A 50 15.64 -27.80 -6.62
N TYR A 51 16.40 -27.66 -7.70
CA TYR A 51 16.07 -26.78 -8.81
C TYR A 51 15.90 -27.56 -10.10
N LEU A 52 14.74 -27.41 -10.71
CA LEU A 52 14.44 -27.97 -12.03
C LEU A 52 14.80 -26.94 -13.09
N ALA A 53 15.80 -27.22 -13.92
CA ALA A 53 16.14 -26.36 -15.04
C ALA A 53 14.97 -26.26 -16.02
N SER A 54 14.64 -25.03 -16.45
CA SER A 54 13.66 -24.83 -17.49
C SER A 54 14.08 -25.54 -18.78
N ARG A 55 13.08 -26.02 -19.52
CA ARG A 55 13.35 -26.54 -20.89
C ARG A 55 13.90 -25.39 -21.73
N LYS A 56 14.96 -25.64 -22.47
CA LYS A 56 15.45 -24.70 -23.48
C LYS A 56 14.31 -24.39 -24.43
N GLY A 57 14.08 -23.10 -24.70
CA GLY A 57 13.07 -22.68 -25.69
C GLY A 57 13.32 -23.31 -27.05
N ALA A 58 12.35 -23.21 -27.96
CA ALA A 58 12.41 -23.81 -29.30
C ALA A 58 13.67 -23.47 -30.11
N THR A 59 14.36 -22.37 -29.78
CA THR A 59 15.61 -21.92 -30.42
C THR A 59 16.88 -22.49 -29.77
N GLY A 60 16.78 -23.23 -28.67
CA GLY A 60 17.87 -24.02 -28.09
C GLY A 60 19.01 -23.29 -27.43
N SER A 61 19.09 -21.96 -27.47
CA SER A 61 20.17 -21.17 -26.86
C SER A 61 19.65 -20.17 -25.83
N ILE A 62 20.37 -20.05 -24.73
CA ILE A 62 20.10 -18.98 -23.73
C ILE A 62 20.60 -17.66 -24.32
N ARG A 63 19.74 -16.65 -24.33
CA ARG A 63 20.11 -15.32 -24.82
C ARG A 63 21.10 -14.66 -23.87
N VAL A 64 22.18 -14.14 -24.40
CA VAL A 64 23.15 -13.32 -23.69
C VAL A 64 22.83 -11.86 -23.89
N PHE A 65 22.65 -11.14 -22.80
CA PHE A 65 22.48 -9.68 -22.79
C PHE A 65 23.82 -9.03 -22.49
N LYS A 66 24.12 -7.93 -23.16
CA LYS A 66 25.29 -7.10 -22.89
C LYS A 66 24.82 -5.79 -22.28
N ALA A 67 25.45 -5.37 -21.21
CA ALA A 67 25.21 -4.06 -20.61
C ALA A 67 26.55 -3.40 -20.26
N GLN A 68 26.56 -2.10 -20.25
CA GLN A 68 27.69 -1.30 -19.91
C GLN A 68 27.27 -0.19 -18.96
N PRO A 69 27.59 -0.32 -17.65
CA PRO A 69 27.29 0.74 -16.70
C PRO A 69 28.04 2.02 -17.09
N HIS A 70 27.37 3.14 -16.99
CA HIS A 70 27.98 4.46 -17.14
C HIS A 70 27.15 5.47 -16.32
N PRO A 71 27.75 6.61 -15.91
CA PRO A 71 26.96 7.69 -15.35
C PRO A 71 25.85 8.07 -16.34
N PRO A 72 24.64 8.33 -15.84
CA PRO A 72 23.56 8.62 -16.76
C PRO A 72 23.79 9.95 -17.49
N VAL A 73 23.14 10.14 -18.41
CA VAL A 73 22.85 11.01 -19.55
C VAL A 73 22.95 12.52 -19.33
N SER A 74 23.01 13.03 -18.09
CA SER A 74 23.38 14.42 -17.79
C SER A 74 24.65 14.87 -18.53
N GLU A 75 25.56 13.92 -18.75
CA GLU A 75 26.84 14.14 -19.43
C GLU A 75 26.69 14.27 -20.95
N ALA A 76 25.71 13.59 -21.57
CA ALA A 76 25.59 13.53 -23.01
C ALA A 76 24.65 14.56 -23.61
N GLY A 77 23.52 14.84 -22.97
CA GLY A 77 22.43 15.62 -23.53
C GLY A 77 21.93 16.77 -22.66
N GLY A 78 22.62 17.11 -21.54
CA GLY A 78 22.08 18.06 -20.57
C GLY A 78 20.81 17.51 -19.91
N THR A 79 20.89 16.26 -19.51
CA THR A 79 19.75 15.55 -18.98
C THR A 79 19.68 15.69 -17.47
N ILE A 80 18.51 16.03 -16.97
CA ILE A 80 18.16 16.00 -15.55
C ILE A 80 17.30 14.75 -15.35
N GLU A 81 17.83 13.80 -14.59
CA GLU A 81 17.15 12.61 -14.19
C GLU A 81 16.41 12.86 -12.88
N SER A 82 15.07 12.90 -12.93
CA SER A 82 14.23 13.27 -11.78
C SER A 82 13.86 12.07 -10.93
N ALA A 83 13.99 10.85 -11.44
CA ALA A 83 13.62 9.62 -10.76
C ALA A 83 14.68 8.53 -10.87
N GLY A 84 14.68 7.61 -9.91
CA GLY A 84 15.46 6.39 -9.92
C GLY A 84 14.66 5.17 -10.39
N TYR A 85 15.35 4.06 -10.58
CA TYR A 85 14.71 2.77 -10.83
C TYR A 85 13.88 2.33 -9.62
N GLY A 86 12.62 2.01 -9.87
CA GLY A 86 11.68 1.53 -8.84
C GLY A 86 10.84 2.62 -8.20
N ASP A 87 11.10 3.89 -8.50
CA ASP A 87 10.29 4.99 -7.98
C ASP A 87 8.87 4.89 -8.52
N GLY A 88 7.89 5.14 -7.64
CA GLY A 88 6.47 5.17 -7.98
C GLY A 88 6.03 6.53 -8.51
N VAL A 89 4.80 6.60 -9.00
CA VAL A 89 4.14 7.85 -9.38
C VAL A 89 2.94 8.10 -8.46
N ALA A 90 2.58 9.36 -8.26
CA ALA A 90 1.34 9.72 -7.58
C ALA A 90 0.15 9.34 -8.46
N LEU A 91 -0.84 8.68 -7.86
CA LEU A 91 -2.00 8.15 -8.58
C LEU A 91 -3.27 8.76 -8.03
N THR A 92 -4.16 9.21 -8.90
CA THR A 92 -5.48 9.71 -8.55
C THR A 92 -6.55 8.78 -9.09
N ARG A 93 -7.40 8.23 -8.20
CA ARG A 93 -8.59 7.48 -8.59
C ARG A 93 -9.68 8.44 -9.03
N ILE A 94 -10.31 8.15 -10.17
CA ILE A 94 -11.43 8.92 -10.71
C ILE A 94 -12.75 8.16 -10.52
N SER A 95 -12.77 6.85 -10.74
CA SER A 95 -13.93 5.98 -10.55
C SER A 95 -13.52 4.56 -10.18
N GLY A 96 -14.51 3.71 -9.87
CA GLY A 96 -14.28 2.35 -9.46
C GLY A 96 -13.70 2.21 -8.05
N LYS A 97 -13.45 1.00 -7.61
CA LYS A 97 -12.81 0.64 -6.34
C LYS A 97 -11.98 -0.64 -6.48
N GLY A 98 -11.24 -0.97 -5.44
CA GLY A 98 -10.35 -2.13 -5.40
C GLY A 98 -8.89 -1.71 -5.33
N ASN A 99 -8.05 -2.58 -4.78
CA ASN A 99 -6.61 -2.36 -4.66
C ASN A 99 -5.80 -3.63 -4.95
N GLY A 100 -6.47 -4.73 -5.39
CA GLY A 100 -5.79 -6.01 -5.51
C GLY A 100 -5.10 -6.36 -4.19
N THR A 101 -3.79 -6.57 -4.24
CA THR A 101 -2.95 -6.85 -3.06
C THR A 101 -2.15 -5.62 -2.60
N GLN A 102 -2.38 -4.43 -3.19
CA GLN A 102 -1.61 -3.24 -2.85
C GLN A 102 -2.02 -2.64 -1.50
N VAL A 103 -1.03 -2.22 -0.72
CA VAL A 103 -1.25 -1.41 0.48
C VAL A 103 -1.41 0.05 0.06
N ILE A 104 -2.55 0.65 0.36
CA ILE A 104 -2.91 1.98 -0.11
C ILE A 104 -2.85 3.02 1.02
N ASP A 105 -2.30 4.20 0.69
CA ASP A 105 -2.30 5.37 1.56
C ASP A 105 -2.68 6.62 0.78
N ILE A 106 -3.60 7.41 1.32
CA ILE A 106 -4.08 8.65 0.70
C ILE A 106 -3.22 9.83 1.11
N THR A 107 -3.16 10.85 0.24
CA THR A 107 -2.49 12.10 0.56
C THR A 107 -3.22 12.87 1.66
N ARG A 108 -2.48 13.70 2.38
CA ARG A 108 -3.05 14.60 3.38
C ARG A 108 -4.10 15.55 2.80
N GLU A 109 -3.89 15.98 1.55
CA GLU A 109 -4.86 16.84 0.85
C GLU A 109 -6.18 16.13 0.59
N SER A 110 -6.14 14.87 0.16
CA SER A 110 -7.34 14.04 0.00
C SER A 110 -8.06 13.84 1.33
N GLU A 111 -7.33 13.58 2.41
CA GLU A 111 -7.89 13.42 3.75
C GLU A 111 -8.62 14.71 4.20
N ASP A 112 -8.00 15.87 4.05
CA ASP A 112 -8.60 17.15 4.45
C ASP A 112 -9.87 17.46 3.63
N LYS A 113 -9.90 17.13 2.35
CA LYS A 113 -11.11 17.24 1.50
C LYS A 113 -12.21 16.28 1.96
N ILE A 114 -11.88 15.02 2.29
CA ILE A 114 -12.85 14.05 2.83
C ILE A 114 -13.45 14.56 4.15
N LEU A 115 -12.64 15.13 5.02
CA LEU A 115 -13.12 15.67 6.29
C LEU A 115 -14.04 16.88 6.12
N ALA A 116 -13.86 17.66 5.06
CA ALA A 116 -14.70 18.81 4.74
C ALA A 116 -16.06 18.39 4.14
N ASP A 117 -16.05 17.46 3.19
CA ASP A 117 -17.21 17.13 2.35
C ASP A 117 -17.86 15.76 2.68
N ASN A 118 -17.23 14.97 3.56
CA ASN A 118 -17.55 13.57 3.91
C ASN A 118 -17.40 12.56 2.77
N PHE A 119 -17.14 12.99 1.56
CA PHE A 119 -16.85 12.18 0.39
C PHE A 119 -16.12 13.00 -0.68
N ILE A 120 -15.17 12.37 -1.36
CA ILE A 120 -14.56 12.89 -2.60
C ILE A 120 -14.49 11.78 -3.66
N ALA A 121 -14.80 12.14 -4.90
CA ALA A 121 -14.72 11.20 -6.02
C ALA A 121 -13.26 11.00 -6.47
N GLU A 122 -12.54 12.11 -6.62
CA GLU A 122 -11.12 12.09 -7.00
C GLU A 122 -10.25 11.92 -5.75
N LEU A 123 -9.61 10.75 -5.63
CA LEU A 123 -8.85 10.34 -4.47
C LEU A 123 -7.38 10.18 -4.85
N GLU A 124 -6.52 11.05 -4.33
CA GLU A 124 -5.10 11.03 -4.57
C GLU A 124 -4.38 10.20 -3.50
N TYR A 125 -3.48 9.33 -3.95
CA TYR A 125 -2.68 8.45 -3.10
C TYR A 125 -1.25 8.96 -2.96
N GLU A 126 -0.62 8.62 -1.85
CA GLU A 126 0.82 8.86 -1.64
C GLU A 126 1.66 8.17 -2.71
N LEU A 127 2.83 8.71 -2.95
CA LEU A 127 3.72 8.25 -4.01
C LEU A 127 4.02 6.74 -3.86
N GLY A 128 3.63 5.97 -4.86
CA GLY A 128 3.83 4.52 -4.88
C GLY A 128 2.92 3.71 -3.94
N ALA A 129 1.97 4.36 -3.27
CA ALA A 129 0.99 3.71 -2.38
C ALA A 129 -0.44 3.76 -2.94
N GLY A 130 -0.58 3.77 -4.24
CA GLY A 130 -1.88 3.68 -4.91
C GLY A 130 -2.38 2.25 -5.06
N PRO A 131 -3.63 2.09 -5.50
CA PRO A 131 -4.25 0.78 -5.71
C PRO A 131 -3.61 -0.03 -6.84
N ILE A 132 -2.79 0.57 -7.68
CA ILE A 132 -2.06 -0.06 -8.77
C ILE A 132 -0.59 0.29 -8.63
N SER A 133 0.30 -0.67 -8.87
CA SER A 133 1.73 -0.40 -8.85
C SER A 133 2.21 0.10 -10.22
N ILE A 134 2.57 1.38 -10.30
CA ILE A 134 3.22 2.00 -11.45
C ILE A 134 4.61 2.43 -11.02
N ARG A 135 5.64 1.94 -11.71
CA ARG A 135 7.04 2.17 -11.31
C ARG A 135 7.90 2.58 -12.49
N VAL A 136 8.86 3.44 -12.23
CA VAL A 136 9.92 3.80 -13.17
C VAL A 136 10.89 2.63 -13.31
N ILE A 137 11.11 2.16 -14.55
CA ILE A 137 12.08 1.10 -14.87
C ILE A 137 13.23 1.58 -15.76
N ASP A 138 13.01 2.66 -16.49
CA ASP A 138 14.03 3.38 -17.23
C ASP A 138 13.80 4.89 -17.07
N PRO A 139 14.46 5.54 -16.11
CA PRO A 139 14.29 6.97 -15.85
C PRO A 139 14.50 7.85 -17.08
N LEU A 140 15.37 7.43 -18.01
CA LEU A 140 15.73 8.20 -19.19
C LEU A 140 14.63 8.22 -20.27
N SER A 141 13.73 7.25 -20.23
CA SER A 141 12.66 7.10 -21.23
C SER A 141 11.32 7.63 -20.73
N VAL A 142 11.22 8.12 -19.47
CA VAL A 142 9.96 8.63 -18.92
C VAL A 142 9.60 9.97 -19.56
N PRO A 143 8.50 10.06 -20.34
CA PRO A 143 8.04 11.31 -20.91
C PRO A 143 7.39 12.19 -19.85
N ASN A 144 7.45 13.50 -20.02
CA ASN A 144 6.64 14.42 -19.21
C ASN A 144 5.22 14.47 -19.81
N ALA A 145 4.29 13.75 -19.19
CA ALA A 145 2.95 13.57 -19.72
C ALA A 145 1.90 13.30 -18.62
N GLU A 146 0.65 13.56 -18.99
CA GLU A 146 -0.54 13.14 -18.25
C GLU A 146 -1.05 11.82 -18.80
N PHE A 147 -1.39 10.91 -17.92
CA PHE A 147 -1.86 9.57 -18.27
C PHE A 147 -3.22 9.27 -17.65
N GLU A 148 -4.01 8.50 -18.42
CA GLU A 148 -5.25 7.90 -17.96
C GLU A 148 -5.17 6.38 -18.09
N LEU A 149 -5.44 5.66 -17.02
CA LEU A 149 -5.41 4.20 -16.93
C LEU A 149 -6.81 3.68 -16.62
N ALA A 150 -7.43 3.03 -17.58
CA ALA A 150 -8.79 2.50 -17.51
C ALA A 150 -8.76 0.97 -17.46
N LEU A 151 -9.57 0.38 -16.59
CA LEU A 151 -9.85 -1.04 -16.57
C LEU A 151 -11.17 -1.31 -17.30
N ALA A 152 -11.15 -2.18 -18.29
CA ALA A 152 -12.35 -2.76 -18.88
C ALA A 152 -12.65 -4.08 -18.14
N LEU A 153 -13.80 -4.16 -17.49
CA LEU A 153 -14.34 -5.42 -16.96
C LEU A 153 -15.05 -6.14 -18.12
N GLY A 154 -14.97 -7.49 -18.14
CA GLY A 154 -15.38 -8.28 -19.29
C GLY A 154 -16.86 -8.15 -19.65
N ASP A 155 -17.74 -8.63 -18.81
CA ASP A 155 -19.19 -8.51 -19.04
C ASP A 155 -19.92 -7.80 -17.89
N ASP A 156 -21.24 -7.76 -17.93
CA ASP A 156 -22.06 -7.02 -16.94
C ASP A 156 -22.29 -7.78 -15.62
N ASP A 157 -21.85 -8.99 -15.54
CA ASP A 157 -22.05 -9.90 -14.43
C ASP A 157 -20.80 -9.93 -13.52
N LEU A 158 -20.62 -9.18 -12.61
CA LEU A 158 -19.47 -8.95 -11.71
C LEU A 158 -19.00 -10.21 -10.92
N ASP A 159 -18.91 -11.38 -11.55
CA ASP A 159 -18.28 -12.53 -10.91
C ASP A 159 -16.74 -12.43 -11.07
N PRO A 160 -16.00 -12.15 -9.98
CA PRO A 160 -14.54 -12.01 -10.05
C PRO A 160 -13.82 -13.30 -10.48
N GLU A 161 -14.46 -14.47 -10.37
CA GLU A 161 -13.86 -15.73 -10.79
C GLU A 161 -13.93 -15.92 -12.31
N ASP A 162 -15.00 -15.47 -12.95
CA ASP A 162 -15.19 -15.59 -14.39
C ASP A 162 -14.60 -14.39 -15.14
N ASP A 163 -14.67 -13.17 -14.57
CA ASP A 163 -14.30 -11.93 -15.25
C ASP A 163 -12.81 -11.61 -15.28
N ALA A 164 -12.02 -12.16 -14.36
CA ALA A 164 -10.60 -11.81 -14.28
C ALA A 164 -9.81 -12.19 -15.54
N ASP A 165 -10.24 -13.23 -16.26
CA ASP A 165 -9.61 -13.67 -17.52
C ASP A 165 -9.93 -12.74 -18.70
N GLU A 166 -10.98 -11.96 -18.60
CA GLU A 166 -11.47 -11.05 -19.65
C GLU A 166 -11.17 -9.57 -19.33
N CYS A 167 -10.62 -9.28 -18.15
CA CYS A 167 -10.31 -7.92 -17.72
C CYS A 167 -8.96 -7.45 -18.25
N PHE A 168 -8.98 -6.38 -19.05
CA PHE A 168 -7.78 -5.74 -19.60
C PHE A 168 -7.75 -4.27 -19.23
N TRP A 169 -6.55 -3.73 -19.08
CA TRP A 169 -6.38 -2.29 -18.89
C TRP A 169 -5.90 -1.60 -20.16
N THR A 170 -6.26 -0.34 -20.29
CA THR A 170 -5.78 0.57 -21.33
C THR A 170 -5.14 1.79 -20.68
N LEU A 171 -3.89 2.08 -21.06
CA LEU A 171 -3.18 3.28 -20.68
C LEU A 171 -3.11 4.25 -21.85
N THR A 172 -3.59 5.45 -21.64
CA THR A 172 -3.60 6.53 -22.63
C THR A 172 -2.70 7.67 -22.18
N ASN A 173 -1.74 8.06 -23.01
CA ASN A 173 -0.98 9.29 -22.84
C ASN A 173 -1.82 10.45 -23.36
N LEU A 174 -2.47 11.16 -22.44
CA LEU A 174 -3.37 12.26 -22.75
C LEU A 174 -2.64 13.46 -23.37
N THR A 175 -1.38 13.66 -23.03
CA THR A 175 -0.57 14.75 -23.58
C THR A 175 -0.31 14.54 -25.06
N TRP A 176 0.02 13.32 -25.47
CA TRP A 176 0.25 12.98 -26.89
C TRP A 176 -1.04 12.97 -27.69
N LEU A 177 -2.11 12.42 -27.11
CA LEU A 177 -3.42 12.37 -27.78
C LEU A 177 -4.01 13.77 -28.05
N ASN A 178 -3.66 14.76 -27.24
CA ASN A 178 -4.17 16.12 -27.34
C ASN A 178 -3.17 17.10 -27.98
N ASP A 179 -1.99 16.62 -28.40
CA ASP A 179 -1.08 17.46 -29.16
C ASP A 179 -1.52 17.52 -30.66
N ASP A 180 -1.07 18.54 -31.39
CA ASP A 180 -1.42 18.69 -32.80
C ASP A 180 -0.60 17.76 -33.72
N ASN A 181 0.04 16.72 -33.19
CA ASN A 181 0.91 15.80 -33.91
C ASN A 181 0.25 14.43 -34.13
N PRO A 182 -0.34 14.15 -35.31
CA PRO A 182 -1.03 12.89 -35.59
C PRO A 182 -0.11 11.66 -35.58
N ASP A 183 1.21 11.84 -35.64
CA ASP A 183 2.15 10.71 -35.54
C ASP A 183 2.22 10.18 -34.10
N ASN A 184 1.92 11.01 -33.08
CA ASN A 184 1.86 10.61 -31.69
C ASN A 184 0.57 9.87 -31.33
N ASP A 185 -0.53 10.15 -32.02
CA ASP A 185 -1.84 9.56 -31.71
C ASP A 185 -1.83 8.02 -31.78
N LEU A 186 -1.10 7.44 -32.72
CA LEU A 186 -0.98 6.00 -32.88
C LEU A 186 -0.20 5.33 -31.76
N ASP A 187 0.71 6.07 -31.13
CA ASP A 187 1.56 5.59 -30.04
C ASP A 187 1.07 6.05 -28.67
N ALA A 188 0.01 6.85 -28.60
CA ALA A 188 -0.53 7.38 -27.36
C ALA A 188 -1.26 6.33 -26.51
N VAL A 189 -1.69 5.21 -27.07
CA VAL A 189 -2.49 4.20 -26.37
C VAL A 189 -1.76 2.86 -26.28
N ARG A 190 -1.75 2.28 -25.09
CA ARG A 190 -1.23 0.93 -24.82
C ARG A 190 -2.30 0.11 -24.10
N THR A 191 -2.57 -1.07 -24.60
CA THR A 191 -3.48 -2.03 -23.95
C THR A 191 -2.67 -3.18 -23.38
N SER A 192 -3.09 -3.72 -22.23
CA SER A 192 -2.45 -4.88 -21.62
C SER A 192 -2.42 -6.07 -22.57
N SER A 193 -1.33 -6.81 -22.57
CA SER A 193 -1.18 -8.04 -23.38
C SER A 193 -1.76 -9.28 -22.71
N GLU A 194 -2.05 -9.18 -21.44
CA GLU A 194 -2.53 -10.26 -20.56
C GLU A 194 -3.65 -9.72 -19.69
N ALA A 195 -4.61 -10.55 -19.35
CA ALA A 195 -5.66 -10.21 -18.40
C ALA A 195 -5.09 -10.03 -16.98
N ILE A 196 -5.88 -9.47 -16.06
CA ILE A 196 -5.44 -9.13 -14.69
C ILE A 196 -5.59 -10.27 -13.67
N ASN A 197 -6.06 -11.43 -14.07
CA ASN A 197 -6.30 -12.61 -13.22
C ASN A 197 -5.04 -13.19 -12.57
N ILE A 198 -3.88 -12.87 -13.11
CA ILE A 198 -2.60 -13.26 -12.54
C ILE A 198 -1.74 -12.03 -12.31
N ARG A 199 -0.92 -12.05 -11.26
CA ARG A 199 0.06 -11.00 -11.04
C ARG A 199 0.99 -10.90 -12.25
N ASN A 200 0.83 -9.84 -13.01
CA ASN A 200 1.51 -9.64 -14.27
C ASN A 200 2.11 -8.24 -14.35
N GLU A 201 3.43 -8.17 -14.28
CA GLU A 201 4.14 -6.93 -14.52
C GLU A 201 4.35 -6.73 -16.01
N GLN A 202 3.75 -5.68 -16.56
CA GLN A 202 3.92 -5.31 -17.96
C GLN A 202 4.85 -4.12 -18.10
N LEU A 203 5.88 -4.30 -18.94
CA LEU A 203 6.93 -3.31 -19.16
C LEU A 203 6.58 -2.45 -20.37
N LEU A 204 6.50 -1.15 -20.17
CA LEU A 204 6.33 -0.12 -21.19
C LEU A 204 7.68 0.54 -21.44
N LEU A 205 8.54 -0.15 -22.18
CA LEU A 205 9.95 0.25 -22.34
C LEU A 205 10.10 1.62 -23.00
N ASP A 206 9.21 1.96 -23.94
CA ASP A 206 9.24 3.25 -24.64
C ASP A 206 8.85 4.42 -23.73
N TRP A 207 8.17 4.15 -22.62
CA TRP A 207 7.79 5.13 -21.62
C TRP A 207 8.55 4.97 -20.29
N GLY A 208 9.50 4.05 -20.23
CA GLY A 208 10.31 3.82 -19.05
C GLY A 208 9.52 3.37 -17.80
N LEU A 209 8.30 2.86 -17.97
CA LEU A 209 7.38 2.50 -16.90
C LEU A 209 7.09 1.00 -16.88
N ALA A 210 6.77 0.48 -15.70
CA ALA A 210 6.18 -0.83 -15.51
C ALA A 210 4.85 -0.69 -14.76
N ILE A 211 3.84 -1.42 -15.20
CA ILE A 211 2.54 -1.48 -14.54
C ILE A 211 2.35 -2.90 -14.03
N THR A 212 2.03 -3.01 -12.74
CA THR A 212 1.62 -4.28 -12.12
C THR A 212 0.20 -4.12 -11.62
N TRP A 213 -0.67 -4.95 -12.13
CA TRP A 213 -2.08 -5.02 -11.80
C TRP A 213 -2.44 -6.47 -11.53
N GLU A 214 -3.11 -6.74 -10.42
CA GLU A 214 -3.47 -8.10 -10.03
C GLU A 214 -4.87 -8.09 -9.44
N GLN A 215 -5.78 -8.86 -10.04
CA GLN A 215 -7.08 -9.08 -9.44
C GLN A 215 -6.93 -9.98 -8.23
N TYR A 216 -7.53 -9.59 -7.13
CA TYR A 216 -7.58 -10.42 -5.95
C TYR A 216 -8.83 -11.30 -6.01
N VAL A 217 -8.62 -12.62 -6.05
CA VAL A 217 -9.69 -13.62 -6.04
C VAL A 217 -9.72 -14.27 -4.67
N TYR A 218 -10.87 -14.24 -4.02
CA TYR A 218 -11.08 -14.91 -2.76
C TYR A 218 -11.15 -16.43 -3.00
N GLY A 219 -10.07 -17.13 -2.71
CA GLY A 219 -10.01 -18.59 -2.92
C GLY A 219 -10.95 -19.38 -2.02
N ASN A 220 -11.48 -20.49 -2.56
CA ASN A 220 -12.25 -21.46 -1.81
C ASN A 220 -11.40 -22.37 -0.90
N ASP A 221 -10.10 -22.14 -0.84
CA ASP A 221 -9.15 -23.00 -0.13
C ASP A 221 -8.93 -22.61 1.34
N GLY A 222 -9.71 -21.65 1.84
CA GLY A 222 -9.69 -21.24 3.25
C GLY A 222 -8.39 -20.60 3.76
N LYS A 223 -7.42 -20.38 2.89
CA LYS A 223 -6.12 -19.82 3.29
C LYS A 223 -6.12 -18.30 3.23
N PHE A 224 -6.24 -17.69 4.37
CA PHE A 224 -6.19 -16.23 4.57
C PHE A 224 -4.80 -15.73 4.96
N THR A 225 -3.79 -16.14 4.29
CA THR A 225 -2.44 -15.85 4.78
C THR A 225 -1.97 -14.43 4.57
N GLU A 226 -2.56 -13.63 3.69
CA GLU A 226 -2.00 -12.31 3.37
C GLU A 226 -2.98 -11.14 3.11
N PRO A 227 -4.30 -11.25 3.21
CA PRO A 227 -5.18 -10.16 2.79
C PRO A 227 -5.35 -9.04 3.81
N LEU A 228 -4.92 -9.24 5.06
CA LEU A 228 -5.07 -8.27 6.14
C LEU A 228 -3.72 -7.77 6.62
N THR A 229 -3.57 -6.45 6.65
CA THR A 229 -2.44 -5.80 7.31
C THR A 229 -2.93 -4.65 8.18
N ALA A 230 -2.20 -4.36 9.27
CA ALA A 230 -2.50 -3.22 10.09
C ALA A 230 -1.23 -2.60 10.65
N SER A 231 -1.27 -1.29 10.85
CA SER A 231 -0.19 -0.55 11.51
C SER A 231 -0.74 0.59 12.34
N ILE A 232 0.05 1.05 13.29
CA ILE A 232 -0.24 2.20 14.13
C ILE A 232 0.88 3.23 13.99
N GLU A 233 0.50 4.48 13.81
CA GLU A 233 1.41 5.61 13.72
C GLU A 233 1.03 6.66 14.76
N PHE A 234 2.04 7.19 15.45
CA PHE A 234 1.88 8.29 16.40
C PHE A 234 2.58 9.52 15.85
N ALA A 235 1.90 10.67 15.82
CA ALA A 235 2.52 11.92 15.40
C ALA A 235 3.71 12.31 16.29
N ASP A 236 3.65 11.96 17.59
CA ASP A 236 4.74 12.03 18.54
C ASP A 236 4.95 10.66 19.18
N PRO A 237 5.94 9.87 18.72
CA PRO A 237 6.18 8.53 19.24
C PRO A 237 6.55 8.49 20.73
N GLU A 238 7.05 9.59 21.30
CA GLU A 238 7.36 9.67 22.73
C GLU A 238 6.09 9.75 23.60
N LYS A 239 4.96 10.10 23.00
CA LYS A 239 3.64 10.15 23.65
C LYS A 239 2.73 8.99 23.22
N SER A 240 3.28 7.89 22.78
CA SER A 240 2.50 6.70 22.46
C SER A 240 1.67 6.28 23.68
N TRP A 241 0.37 6.10 23.48
CA TRP A 241 -0.59 5.86 24.56
C TRP A 241 -1.46 4.63 24.33
N TYR A 242 -1.72 4.33 23.06
CA TYR A 242 -2.55 3.20 22.64
C TYR A 242 -1.69 1.94 22.58
N PHE A 243 -2.18 0.86 23.18
CA PHE A 243 -1.49 -0.42 23.21
C PHE A 243 -2.46 -1.56 22.91
N GLY A 244 -1.92 -2.64 22.39
CA GLY A 244 -2.63 -3.90 22.25
C GLY A 244 -2.88 -4.58 23.58
N ILE A 245 -3.77 -5.54 23.56
CA ILE A 245 -3.97 -6.48 24.67
C ILE A 245 -2.89 -7.54 24.55
N PRO A 246 -1.95 -7.65 25.51
CA PRO A 246 -0.88 -8.63 25.42
C PRO A 246 -1.46 -10.05 25.47
N ASP A 247 -1.03 -10.90 24.58
CA ASP A 247 -1.30 -12.32 24.67
C ASP A 247 -0.64 -12.90 25.94
N ARG A 248 -1.38 -13.70 26.67
CA ARG A 248 -0.90 -14.41 27.86
C ARG A 248 -1.14 -15.90 27.71
N GLU A 249 -0.36 -16.51 26.86
CA GLU A 249 -0.36 -17.95 26.69
C GLU A 249 -0.18 -18.70 28.02
N GLY A 250 -0.84 -19.80 28.14
CA GLY A 250 -0.67 -20.73 29.23
C GLY A 250 -1.36 -20.38 30.55
N LEU A 251 -2.11 -19.27 30.63
CA LEU A 251 -2.89 -18.91 31.82
C LEU A 251 -4.37 -19.31 31.71
N GLY A 252 -4.79 -19.91 30.61
CA GLY A 252 -6.19 -20.30 30.39
C GLY A 252 -7.16 -19.13 30.17
N ASN A 253 -6.63 -17.92 30.03
CA ASN A 253 -7.37 -16.71 29.69
C ASN A 253 -6.56 -15.98 28.64
N GLU A 254 -6.91 -16.19 27.42
CA GLU A 254 -6.37 -15.46 26.30
C GLU A 254 -6.94 -14.03 26.33
N LEU A 255 -6.05 -13.06 26.43
CA LEU A 255 -6.45 -11.65 26.44
C LEU A 255 -6.59 -11.09 25.02
N ASN A 256 -6.12 -11.82 24.04
CA ASN A 256 -6.28 -11.51 22.64
C ASN A 256 -7.64 -12.02 22.15
N TRP A 257 -8.57 -11.12 22.00
CA TRP A 257 -9.95 -11.48 21.64
C TRP A 257 -10.13 -12.00 20.21
N ILE A 258 -9.21 -11.72 19.30
CA ILE A 258 -9.21 -12.30 17.95
C ILE A 258 -8.92 -13.80 18.03
N ARG A 259 -7.98 -14.19 18.86
CA ARG A 259 -7.60 -15.57 19.07
C ARG A 259 -8.68 -16.39 19.76
N SER A 260 -9.51 -15.76 20.58
CA SER A 260 -10.59 -16.49 21.27
C SER A 260 -11.61 -17.15 20.32
N GLY A 261 -11.56 -16.77 19.03
CA GLY A 261 -12.31 -17.44 17.98
C GLY A 261 -11.74 -18.78 17.49
N ALA A 262 -10.51 -19.10 17.84
CA ALA A 262 -9.87 -20.35 17.46
C ALA A 262 -10.23 -21.56 18.37
N GLN A 263 -11.16 -21.40 19.29
CA GLN A 263 -11.64 -22.53 20.10
C GLN A 263 -12.58 -23.42 19.29
N GLU A 264 -12.37 -24.75 19.41
CA GLU A 264 -13.27 -25.76 18.89
C GLU A 264 -14.71 -25.43 19.24
N THR A 265 -15.54 -25.23 18.24
CA THR A 265 -16.99 -25.21 18.47
C THR A 265 -17.50 -26.64 18.49
N PRO A 266 -18.30 -27.06 19.50
CA PRO A 266 -18.77 -28.44 19.61
C PRO A 266 -19.56 -28.97 18.41
N ASP A 267 -19.98 -28.09 17.52
CA ASP A 267 -20.80 -28.36 16.36
C ASP A 267 -20.15 -27.96 15.02
N ALA A 268 -18.82 -27.69 15.01
CA ALA A 268 -18.10 -27.35 13.78
C ALA A 268 -18.13 -28.51 12.77
N THR A 269 -18.26 -28.16 11.50
CA THR A 269 -18.13 -29.16 10.43
C THR A 269 -16.65 -29.52 10.23
N PRO A 270 -16.32 -30.69 9.65
CA PRO A 270 -14.91 -31.05 9.38
C PRO A 270 -14.15 -30.06 8.51
N GLU A 271 -14.85 -29.24 7.71
CA GLU A 271 -14.27 -28.18 6.90
C GLU A 271 -14.01 -26.92 7.73
N GLU A 272 -14.88 -26.63 8.70
CA GLU A 272 -14.69 -25.56 9.68
C GLU A 272 -13.60 -25.90 10.70
N GLU A 273 -13.50 -27.17 11.11
CA GLU A 273 -12.40 -27.68 11.94
C GLU A 273 -11.06 -27.57 11.19
N ALA A 274 -11.01 -27.86 9.90
CA ALA A 274 -9.78 -27.81 9.11
C ALA A 274 -9.19 -26.39 8.98
N VAL A 275 -10.01 -25.35 9.09
CA VAL A 275 -9.58 -23.95 9.05
C VAL A 275 -9.00 -23.47 10.40
N PHE A 276 -9.41 -24.11 11.52
CA PHE A 276 -9.07 -23.64 12.88
C PHE A 276 -8.45 -24.71 13.79
N ASP A 277 -8.40 -26.00 13.35
CA ASP A 277 -7.98 -27.13 14.18
C ASP A 277 -6.45 -27.19 14.41
N ASP A 278 -5.67 -26.52 13.59
CA ASP A 278 -4.21 -26.43 13.72
C ASP A 278 -3.74 -25.21 14.53
N ALA A 279 -4.68 -24.46 15.09
CA ALA A 279 -4.42 -23.28 15.91
C ALA A 279 -3.73 -23.63 17.21
N LYS A 280 -2.40 -23.80 17.15
CA LYS A 280 -1.56 -23.98 18.34
C LYS A 280 -0.84 -22.69 18.66
N PRO A 281 -0.89 -22.22 19.91
CA PRO A 281 -0.12 -21.08 20.38
C PRO A 281 1.35 -21.15 19.93
N GLY A 282 1.82 -20.13 19.18
CA GLY A 282 3.21 -20.06 18.72
C GLY A 282 3.53 -20.84 17.45
N ASP A 283 2.53 -21.43 16.77
CA ASP A 283 2.74 -22.00 15.44
C ASP A 283 2.61 -20.93 14.37
N PRO A 284 3.68 -20.60 13.62
CA PRO A 284 3.63 -19.56 12.57
C PRO A 284 2.72 -19.94 11.38
N LEU A 285 2.22 -21.16 11.34
CA LEU A 285 1.24 -21.64 10.36
C LEU A 285 -0.19 -21.62 10.91
N ASP A 286 -0.34 -21.22 12.18
CA ASP A 286 -1.64 -21.07 12.82
C ASP A 286 -2.33 -19.80 12.28
N GLU A 287 -3.47 -19.98 11.63
CA GLU A 287 -4.24 -18.88 11.04
C GLU A 287 -4.76 -17.91 12.12
N GLY A 288 -5.02 -18.39 13.31
CA GLY A 288 -5.36 -17.57 14.47
C GLY A 288 -4.21 -16.63 14.87
N GLU A 289 -2.98 -17.12 14.87
CA GLU A 289 -1.77 -16.37 15.18
C GLU A 289 -1.50 -15.25 14.19
N GLN A 290 -1.92 -15.38 12.94
CA GLN A 290 -1.75 -14.31 11.93
C GLN A 290 -2.58 -13.08 12.26
N PHE A 291 -3.77 -13.24 12.82
CA PHE A 291 -4.59 -12.12 13.28
C PHE A 291 -4.04 -11.47 14.56
N GLU A 292 -3.25 -12.17 15.35
CA GLU A 292 -2.56 -11.62 16.51
C GLU A 292 -1.54 -10.55 16.12
N GLY A 293 -0.94 -10.68 14.95
CA GLY A 293 -0.06 -9.66 14.36
C GLY A 293 -0.81 -8.36 13.99
N VAL A 294 -2.13 -8.39 13.86
CA VAL A 294 -2.93 -7.20 13.54
C VAL A 294 -3.13 -6.37 14.79
N LEU A 295 -2.22 -5.41 15.02
CA LEU A 295 -2.25 -4.50 16.17
C LEU A 295 -2.38 -5.23 17.52
N PHE A 296 -1.61 -6.29 17.69
CA PHE A 296 -1.62 -7.09 18.94
C PHE A 296 -3.02 -7.62 19.30
N GLY A 297 -3.81 -7.99 18.30
CA GLY A 297 -5.14 -8.53 18.49
C GLY A 297 -6.19 -7.52 18.97
N THR A 298 -5.98 -6.23 18.79
CA THR A 298 -6.93 -5.21 19.25
C THR A 298 -7.94 -4.80 18.18
N TRP A 299 -7.69 -5.11 16.91
CA TRP A 299 -8.59 -4.82 15.80
C TRP A 299 -8.91 -6.08 15.01
N ALA A 300 -10.15 -6.20 14.58
CA ALA A 300 -10.60 -7.27 13.69
C ALA A 300 -11.69 -6.81 12.73
N PRO A 301 -11.81 -7.44 11.56
CA PRO A 301 -13.01 -7.35 10.76
C PRO A 301 -14.21 -7.77 11.59
N TYR A 302 -15.22 -6.88 11.74
CA TYR A 302 -16.41 -7.18 12.54
C TYR A 302 -17.12 -8.48 12.10
N PRO A 303 -17.27 -8.79 10.80
CA PRO A 303 -17.93 -10.03 10.39
C PRO A 303 -17.25 -11.30 10.89
N LEU A 304 -15.92 -11.28 11.14
CA LEU A 304 -15.18 -12.43 11.64
C LEU A 304 -15.37 -12.67 13.14
N VAL A 305 -15.64 -11.62 13.91
CA VAL A 305 -15.74 -11.69 15.37
C VAL A 305 -17.14 -11.44 15.89
N SER A 306 -18.09 -11.11 14.99
CA SER A 306 -19.49 -10.98 15.37
C SER A 306 -20.07 -12.34 15.68
N TRP A 307 -20.33 -12.56 16.96
CA TRP A 307 -21.01 -13.76 17.38
C TRP A 307 -22.53 -13.65 17.16
N THR A 308 -23.11 -14.66 16.55
CA THR A 308 -24.58 -14.75 16.43
C THR A 308 -25.10 -15.80 17.40
N LYS A 309 -25.92 -15.38 18.33
CA LYS A 309 -26.70 -16.27 19.18
C LYS A 309 -28.11 -16.36 18.65
N ASP A 310 -28.63 -17.58 18.55
CA ASP A 310 -30.04 -17.76 18.28
C ASP A 310 -30.88 -17.22 19.43
N VAL A 311 -31.65 -16.21 19.12
CA VAL A 311 -32.51 -15.54 20.07
C VAL A 311 -33.96 -15.80 19.69
N THR A 312 -34.78 -16.20 20.67
CA THR A 312 -36.21 -16.39 20.46
C THR A 312 -36.95 -15.08 20.72
N PHE A 313 -37.60 -14.56 19.70
CA PHE A 313 -38.40 -13.33 19.77
C PHE A 313 -39.77 -13.57 20.46
N ALA A 314 -40.43 -12.46 20.85
CA ALA A 314 -41.72 -12.54 21.53
C ALA A 314 -42.81 -13.21 20.68
N ASP A 315 -42.69 -13.24 19.36
CA ASP A 315 -43.58 -13.94 18.43
C ASP A 315 -43.28 -15.44 18.32
N GLY A 316 -42.27 -15.93 19.02
CA GLY A 316 -41.78 -17.32 19.00
C GLY A 316 -40.88 -17.65 17.85
N SER A 317 -40.54 -16.69 16.98
CA SER A 317 -39.51 -16.89 15.95
C SER A 317 -38.13 -16.90 16.58
N THR A 318 -37.21 -17.66 15.98
CA THR A 318 -35.79 -17.71 16.39
C THR A 318 -34.94 -17.23 15.24
N ALA A 319 -34.05 -16.28 15.49
CA ALA A 319 -33.13 -15.78 14.51
C ALA A 319 -31.77 -15.43 15.15
N PRO A 320 -30.66 -15.56 14.42
CA PRO A 320 -29.36 -15.21 14.92
C PRO A 320 -29.27 -13.69 15.19
N TYR A 321 -28.75 -13.32 16.36
CA TYR A 321 -28.57 -11.93 16.78
C TYR A 321 -27.07 -11.62 16.91
N PRO A 322 -26.53 -10.63 16.17
CA PRO A 322 -25.13 -10.32 16.26
C PRO A 322 -24.79 -9.63 17.59
N THR A 323 -23.74 -10.10 18.23
CA THR A 323 -23.17 -9.47 19.42
C THR A 323 -21.66 -9.38 19.28
N VAL A 324 -21.05 -8.33 19.80
CA VAL A 324 -19.60 -8.20 20.01
C VAL A 324 -19.35 -7.72 21.44
N ALA A 325 -20.25 -8.04 22.35
CA ALA A 325 -19.92 -7.90 23.75
C ALA A 325 -19.18 -9.15 24.21
N PRO A 326 -18.11 -9.04 25.00
CA PRO A 326 -17.49 -10.19 25.62
C PRO A 326 -18.52 -10.91 26.48
N THR A 327 -18.80 -12.15 26.15
CA THR A 327 -19.70 -12.99 26.94
C THR A 327 -18.90 -13.77 27.97
N THR A 328 -19.61 -14.39 28.91
CA THR A 328 -18.98 -15.31 29.89
C THR A 328 -18.29 -16.51 29.23
N ASP A 329 -18.61 -16.79 27.96
CA ASP A 329 -18.06 -17.91 27.19
C ASP A 329 -16.92 -17.48 26.24
N GLY A 330 -16.48 -16.22 26.31
CA GLY A 330 -15.50 -15.65 25.40
C GLY A 330 -16.13 -15.17 24.09
N LEU A 331 -15.33 -14.50 23.26
CA LEU A 331 -15.71 -14.14 21.92
C LEU A 331 -15.68 -15.40 21.06
N LYS A 332 -16.77 -15.72 20.41
CA LYS A 332 -16.85 -16.81 19.46
C LYS A 332 -16.90 -16.25 18.06
N TRP A 333 -16.14 -16.84 17.15
CA TRP A 333 -16.24 -16.55 15.75
C TRP A 333 -17.64 -16.83 15.23
N ASN A 334 -18.14 -15.92 14.42
CA ASN A 334 -19.24 -16.30 13.54
C ASN A 334 -18.59 -17.04 12.36
N LEU A 335 -18.62 -18.36 12.43
CA LEU A 335 -18.11 -19.27 11.39
C LEU A 335 -19.01 -19.25 10.13
N GLY A 336 -19.58 -18.10 9.76
CA GLY A 336 -20.00 -17.91 8.39
C GLY A 336 -18.76 -18.03 7.47
N PRO A 337 -18.94 -18.38 6.20
CA PRO A 337 -17.79 -18.54 5.32
C PRO A 337 -16.94 -17.26 5.38
N ILE A 338 -15.69 -17.41 5.72
CA ILE A 338 -14.68 -16.33 5.76
C ILE A 338 -14.68 -15.59 4.42
N THR A 339 -14.90 -16.33 3.33
CA THR A 339 -15.12 -15.82 1.97
C THR A 339 -16.18 -14.73 1.87
N ASP A 340 -17.20 -14.73 2.74
CA ASP A 340 -18.24 -13.69 2.74
C ASP A 340 -17.88 -12.49 3.63
N ALA A 341 -17.00 -12.69 4.61
CA ALA A 341 -16.67 -11.67 5.60
C ALA A 341 -15.65 -10.65 5.06
N ILE A 342 -14.58 -11.11 4.43
CA ILE A 342 -13.50 -10.27 3.94
C ILE A 342 -13.94 -9.38 2.75
N PRO A 343 -14.70 -9.86 1.75
CA PRO A 343 -15.24 -8.98 0.71
C PRO A 343 -16.00 -7.78 1.27
N GLY A 344 -16.60 -7.98 2.42
CA GLY A 344 -17.31 -6.95 3.15
C GLY A 344 -16.47 -5.97 3.96
N THR A 345 -15.20 -6.19 4.18
CA THR A 345 -14.33 -5.35 5.01
C THR A 345 -13.63 -4.29 4.17
N ASN A 346 -13.49 -3.06 4.65
CA ASN A 346 -12.93 -1.94 3.87
C ASN A 346 -11.52 -1.58 4.30
N ASN A 347 -10.78 -0.90 3.43
CA ASN A 347 -9.50 -0.27 3.76
C ASN A 347 -9.77 1.01 4.55
N VAL A 348 -9.43 1.03 5.83
CA VAL A 348 -9.84 2.10 6.74
C VAL A 348 -8.64 2.70 7.47
N ASP A 349 -8.62 4.02 7.55
CA ASP A 349 -7.83 4.76 8.53
C ASP A 349 -8.75 5.20 9.67
N VAL A 350 -8.40 4.80 10.90
CA VAL A 350 -9.00 5.34 12.12
C VAL A 350 -8.02 6.31 12.74
N VAL A 351 -8.38 7.58 12.79
CA VAL A 351 -7.53 8.63 13.35
C VAL A 351 -8.10 9.16 14.63
N MET A 352 -7.34 9.08 15.70
CA MET A 352 -7.69 9.66 17.00
C MET A 352 -6.89 10.95 17.22
N THR A 353 -7.56 12.04 17.57
CA THR A 353 -6.96 13.37 17.64
C THR A 353 -7.57 14.23 18.74
N SER A 354 -6.74 15.10 19.34
CA SER A 354 -7.21 16.12 20.28
C SER A 354 -7.94 17.28 19.62
N ASP A 355 -7.89 17.39 18.29
CA ASP A 355 -8.64 18.42 17.54
C ASP A 355 -10.14 18.11 17.51
N LYS A 356 -10.87 18.77 18.40
CA LYS A 356 -12.31 18.59 18.51
C LYS A 356 -13.11 18.96 17.26
N SER A 357 -12.54 19.72 16.32
CA SER A 357 -13.22 20.03 15.05
C SER A 357 -13.44 18.78 14.20
N LYS A 358 -12.51 17.83 14.28
CA LYS A 358 -12.49 16.57 13.54
C LYS A 358 -13.28 15.42 14.20
N TRP A 359 -13.74 15.61 15.45
CA TRP A 359 -14.44 14.56 16.18
C TRP A 359 -15.72 14.11 15.51
N THR A 360 -15.94 12.82 15.57
CA THR A 360 -17.14 12.16 14.99
C THR A 360 -18.24 12.08 16.01
N ARG A 361 -19.42 12.62 15.68
CA ARG A 361 -20.63 12.40 16.47
C ARG A 361 -21.13 10.98 16.23
N CYS A 362 -21.42 10.25 17.31
CA CYS A 362 -21.76 8.85 17.21
C CYS A 362 -22.62 8.36 18.39
N PRO A 363 -23.33 7.25 18.23
CA PRO A 363 -24.00 6.57 19.34
C PRO A 363 -22.99 5.92 20.29
N VAL A 364 -23.41 5.78 21.54
CA VAL A 364 -22.75 5.00 22.58
C VAL A 364 -23.59 3.76 22.86
N PHE A 365 -22.98 2.59 22.74
CA PHE A 365 -23.63 1.32 23.03
C PHE A 365 -23.38 0.90 24.48
N GLU A 366 -24.45 0.51 25.16
CA GLU A 366 -24.38 -0.08 26.49
C GLU A 366 -23.85 -1.51 26.38
N MET A 367 -22.73 -1.79 27.04
CA MET A 367 -22.11 -3.11 27.06
C MET A 367 -22.63 -4.01 28.18
N GLN A 368 -23.42 -3.45 29.12
CA GLN A 368 -24.07 -4.28 30.12
C GLN A 368 -25.38 -4.86 29.60
N PRO A 369 -25.62 -6.16 29.82
CA PRO A 369 -26.88 -6.81 29.46
C PRO A 369 -28.00 -6.42 30.44
N ASN A 370 -28.36 -5.14 30.53
CA ASN A 370 -29.35 -4.62 31.42
C ASN A 370 -30.34 -3.71 30.69
N GLU A 371 -31.62 -4.10 30.63
CA GLU A 371 -32.68 -3.40 29.94
C GLU A 371 -32.93 -1.99 30.48
N ASP A 372 -32.62 -1.72 31.75
CA ASP A 372 -32.76 -0.39 32.32
C ASP A 372 -31.72 0.60 31.82
N LEU A 373 -30.58 0.12 31.36
CA LEU A 373 -29.43 0.94 30.94
C LEU A 373 -29.36 1.16 29.43
N ALA A 374 -29.95 0.30 28.65
CA ALA A 374 -30.01 0.38 27.19
C ALA A 374 -31.41 0.66 26.66
N GLN A 375 -31.52 1.29 25.50
CA GLN A 375 -32.74 1.37 24.76
C GLN A 375 -33.15 -0.02 24.30
N ASP A 376 -34.31 -0.45 24.79
CA ASP A 376 -34.86 -1.72 24.40
C ASP A 376 -35.60 -1.59 23.07
N MET A 377 -35.10 -2.35 22.10
CA MET A 377 -35.69 -2.47 20.79
C MET A 377 -36.16 -3.90 20.63
N ASP A 378 -37.48 -4.12 20.78
CA ASP A 378 -38.12 -5.44 20.63
C ASP A 378 -37.26 -6.59 21.19
N THR A 379 -37.01 -6.52 22.49
CA THR A 379 -36.10 -7.44 23.17
C THR A 379 -36.62 -8.85 23.09
N PRO A 380 -35.82 -9.80 22.59
CA PRO A 380 -36.09 -11.18 22.84
C PRO A 380 -36.04 -11.47 24.34
N LEU A 381 -37.09 -12.05 24.89
CA LEU A 381 -37.09 -12.48 26.27
C LEU A 381 -35.87 -13.37 26.58
N GLY A 382 -34.99 -12.87 27.45
CA GLY A 382 -33.81 -13.61 27.89
C GLY A 382 -32.54 -13.48 27.03
N ALA A 383 -32.48 -12.51 26.13
CA ALA A 383 -31.22 -12.17 25.46
C ALA A 383 -30.33 -11.34 26.42
N PRO A 384 -29.26 -11.92 26.91
CA PRO A 384 -28.39 -11.21 27.88
C PRO A 384 -27.45 -10.18 27.24
N GLU A 385 -27.42 -10.09 25.90
CA GLU A 385 -26.33 -9.42 25.19
C GLU A 385 -26.91 -8.49 24.12
N LYS A 386 -27.22 -7.27 24.51
CA LYS A 386 -27.71 -6.27 23.59
C LYS A 386 -26.67 -5.21 23.33
N MET A 387 -26.50 -4.90 22.07
CA MET A 387 -25.89 -3.66 21.65
C MET A 387 -27.00 -2.60 21.54
N GLY A 388 -27.50 -2.17 22.66
CA GLY A 388 -28.54 -1.13 22.72
C GLY A 388 -27.92 0.26 22.86
N LEU A 389 -28.64 1.26 22.36
CA LEU A 389 -28.29 2.65 22.58
C LEU A 389 -28.40 2.99 24.09
N ARG A 390 -27.33 3.55 24.64
CA ARG A 390 -27.24 3.81 26.06
C ARG A 390 -28.29 4.84 26.54
N ARG A 391 -29.03 4.55 27.61
CA ARG A 391 -30.04 5.41 28.22
C ARG A 391 -29.41 6.51 29.08
N HIS A 392 -28.62 7.34 28.51
CA HIS A 392 -28.03 8.52 29.13
C HIS A 392 -28.27 9.74 28.23
N ALA A 393 -28.51 10.90 28.80
CA ALA A 393 -28.70 12.11 28.00
C ALA A 393 -27.46 12.39 27.15
N SER A 394 -27.65 12.71 25.87
CA SER A 394 -26.55 13.02 24.95
C SER A 394 -25.70 14.18 25.44
N VAL A 395 -24.41 14.12 25.12
CA VAL A 395 -23.41 15.09 25.58
C VAL A 395 -22.80 15.88 24.43
N ASP A 396 -22.28 17.06 24.74
CA ASP A 396 -21.46 17.87 23.85
C ASP A 396 -19.99 17.39 23.84
N LYS A 397 -19.14 18.02 23.03
CA LYS A 397 -17.68 17.72 22.94
C LYS A 397 -16.90 17.97 24.23
N ASN A 398 -17.55 18.43 25.29
CA ASN A 398 -17.00 18.59 26.63
C ASN A 398 -17.62 17.62 27.65
N GLY A 399 -18.36 16.63 27.19
CA GLY A 399 -19.02 15.63 28.05
C GLY A 399 -20.20 16.20 28.84
N LYS A 400 -20.79 17.33 28.42
CA LYS A 400 -21.88 17.98 29.17
C LYS A 400 -23.19 17.80 28.46
N THR A 401 -24.21 17.43 29.22
CA THR A 401 -25.61 17.47 28.78
C THR A 401 -26.11 18.91 28.70
N VAL A 402 -27.21 19.15 27.96
CA VAL A 402 -27.86 20.49 27.91
C VAL A 402 -28.22 20.94 29.33
N GLY A 403 -28.74 20.05 30.17
CA GLY A 403 -29.07 20.35 31.56
C GLY A 403 -27.87 20.74 32.45
N GLN A 404 -26.69 20.39 32.07
CA GLN A 404 -25.42 20.76 32.71
C GLN A 404 -24.74 21.99 32.09
N GLY A 405 -25.45 22.70 31.20
CA GLY A 405 -24.90 23.85 30.48
C GLY A 405 -24.05 23.50 29.26
N GLY A 406 -24.20 22.30 28.72
CA GLY A 406 -23.56 21.87 27.48
C GLY A 406 -24.08 22.62 26.25
N ASN A 407 -23.29 22.57 25.17
CA ASN A 407 -23.64 23.17 23.91
C ASN A 407 -24.84 22.45 23.25
N ALA A 408 -25.99 23.12 23.17
CA ALA A 408 -27.19 22.51 22.64
C ALA A 408 -27.04 22.03 21.18
N ALA A 409 -26.30 22.74 20.32
CA ALA A 409 -26.09 22.32 18.94
C ALA A 409 -25.27 21.02 18.81
N GLN A 410 -24.46 20.72 19.80
CA GLN A 410 -23.64 19.49 19.85
C GLN A 410 -24.32 18.35 20.60
N ALA A 411 -25.14 18.65 21.61
CA ALA A 411 -25.85 17.66 22.43
C ALA A 411 -27.28 17.35 21.93
N THR A 412 -27.78 18.04 20.91
CA THR A 412 -29.10 17.77 20.30
C THR A 412 -28.95 17.22 18.88
N LEU A 413 -29.94 16.47 18.42
CA LEU A 413 -30.09 15.98 17.07
C LEU A 413 -31.42 16.50 16.50
N ASN A 414 -31.40 17.21 15.37
CA ASN A 414 -32.58 17.82 14.76
C ASN A 414 -33.43 18.65 15.75
N GLY A 415 -32.74 19.32 16.70
CA GLY A 415 -33.42 20.14 17.71
C GLY A 415 -34.07 19.38 18.88
N GLN A 416 -33.99 18.05 18.85
CA GLN A 416 -34.38 17.18 19.96
C GLN A 416 -33.14 16.87 20.82
N GLN A 417 -33.35 16.64 22.11
CA GLN A 417 -32.28 16.13 22.96
C GLN A 417 -32.34 14.59 22.99
N PRO A 418 -31.60 13.90 22.13
CA PRO A 418 -31.57 12.45 22.14
C PRO A 418 -30.86 11.96 23.40
N PHE A 419 -30.98 10.68 23.67
CA PHE A 419 -30.07 9.99 24.59
C PHE A 419 -29.09 9.14 23.79
N GLY A 420 -28.02 8.72 24.43
CA GLY A 420 -27.04 7.78 23.87
C GLY A 420 -26.12 8.33 22.79
N MET A 421 -26.13 9.64 22.52
CA MET A 421 -25.21 10.24 21.54
C MET A 421 -24.07 10.96 22.22
N SER A 422 -22.86 10.76 21.69
CA SER A 422 -21.63 11.38 22.15
C SER A 422 -20.69 11.74 20.99
N TRP A 423 -19.42 11.93 21.29
CA TRP A 423 -18.38 12.32 20.36
C TRP A 423 -17.17 11.40 20.52
N PHE A 424 -16.87 10.66 19.47
CA PHE A 424 -15.60 9.91 19.39
C PHE A 424 -14.46 10.90 19.11
N PRO A 425 -13.34 10.86 19.84
CA PRO A 425 -12.23 11.79 19.66
C PRO A 425 -11.38 11.46 18.44
N GLY A 426 -11.99 11.51 17.26
CA GLY A 426 -11.39 11.16 16.00
C GLY A 426 -12.40 10.91 14.91
N TYR A 427 -11.95 10.22 13.86
CA TYR A 427 -12.74 9.90 12.67
C TYR A 427 -12.24 8.62 12.01
N ALA A 428 -13.03 8.05 11.13
CA ALA A 428 -12.65 6.95 10.26
C ALA A 428 -12.88 7.32 8.79
N ILE A 429 -11.96 6.91 7.92
CA ILE A 429 -11.99 7.14 6.47
C ILE A 429 -11.80 5.82 5.75
N ASP A 430 -12.65 5.53 4.77
CA ASP A 430 -12.40 4.50 3.77
C ASP A 430 -11.43 5.05 2.72
N VAL A 431 -10.18 4.62 2.77
CA VAL A 431 -9.12 5.08 1.86
C VAL A 431 -9.21 4.44 0.47
N GLY A 432 -10.07 3.45 0.28
CA GLY A 432 -10.38 2.85 -1.02
C GLY A 432 -11.46 3.61 -1.79
N THR A 433 -12.41 4.24 -1.07
CA THR A 433 -13.57 4.92 -1.68
C THR A 433 -13.61 6.42 -1.47
N GLY A 434 -12.77 6.98 -0.59
CA GLY A 434 -12.74 8.42 -0.31
C GLY A 434 -13.91 8.89 0.55
N GLU A 435 -14.40 8.06 1.48
CA GLU A 435 -15.56 8.35 2.32
C GLU A 435 -15.18 8.47 3.79
N ARG A 436 -15.71 9.48 4.46
CA ARG A 436 -15.73 9.49 5.92
C ARG A 436 -16.83 8.55 6.41
N LEU A 437 -16.53 7.74 7.42
CA LEU A 437 -17.41 6.67 7.89
C LEU A 437 -18.14 7.03 9.18
N ASN A 438 -19.35 6.49 9.34
CA ASN A 438 -20.03 6.52 10.62
C ASN A 438 -19.32 5.60 11.62
N MET A 439 -19.36 5.98 12.89
CA MET A 439 -18.73 5.25 13.99
C MET A 439 -19.69 5.12 15.17
N ALA A 440 -19.37 4.21 16.09
CA ALA A 440 -19.93 4.12 17.43
C ALA A 440 -18.84 3.67 18.42
N PHE A 441 -19.08 3.87 19.69
CA PHE A 441 -18.25 3.24 20.72
C PHE A 441 -19.10 2.65 21.84
N GLY A 442 -18.49 1.71 22.59
CA GLY A 442 -19.11 1.06 23.71
C GLY A 442 -18.72 1.68 25.05
N GLU A 443 -19.58 1.54 26.05
CA GLU A 443 -19.30 1.78 27.46
C GLU A 443 -20.05 0.78 28.34
N ASP A 444 -19.46 0.43 29.47
CA ASP A 444 -20.03 -0.44 30.49
C ASP A 444 -20.42 0.38 31.72
N SER A 445 -21.72 0.64 31.89
CA SER A 445 -22.24 1.43 33.02
C SER A 445 -21.88 0.88 34.40
N TRP A 446 -21.53 -0.39 34.52
CA TRP A 446 -21.08 -0.97 35.80
C TRP A 446 -19.58 -0.78 36.04
N ALA A 447 -18.84 -0.44 35.00
CA ALA A 447 -17.42 -0.14 35.08
C ALA A 447 -17.13 1.35 35.33
N SER A 448 -17.90 2.00 36.20
CA SER A 448 -17.77 3.43 36.51
C SER A 448 -16.38 3.81 37.06
N ALA A 449 -15.73 2.89 37.76
CA ALA A 449 -14.37 3.09 38.24
C ALA A 449 -13.31 3.10 37.14
N ASP A 450 -13.69 2.69 35.94
CA ASP A 450 -12.86 2.55 34.74
C ASP A 450 -13.40 3.41 33.58
N ASN A 451 -14.09 4.50 33.90
CA ASN A 451 -14.68 5.48 32.97
C ASN A 451 -15.76 4.92 32.03
N GLY A 452 -16.45 3.86 32.44
CA GLY A 452 -17.46 3.19 31.61
C GLY A 452 -18.87 3.81 31.69
N ASP A 453 -19.08 4.94 32.39
CA ASP A 453 -20.42 5.47 32.66
C ASP A 453 -20.57 6.99 32.41
N ASP A 454 -19.65 7.62 31.70
CA ASP A 454 -19.61 9.07 31.56
C ASP A 454 -19.90 9.61 30.17
N MET A 455 -20.22 8.75 29.21
CA MET A 455 -20.47 9.09 27.80
C MET A 455 -19.24 9.67 27.10
N ILE A 456 -18.03 9.39 27.57
CA ILE A 456 -16.78 9.92 27.01
C ILE A 456 -15.90 8.76 26.61
N PHE A 457 -15.35 8.82 25.40
CA PHE A 457 -14.34 7.86 24.98
C PHE A 457 -13.00 8.16 25.68
N ASN A 458 -12.79 7.57 26.83
CA ASN A 458 -11.62 7.76 27.69
C ASN A 458 -11.17 6.44 28.33
N PRO A 459 -10.73 5.46 27.50
CA PRO A 459 -10.33 4.14 27.98
C PRO A 459 -9.28 4.23 29.09
N SER A 460 -9.24 3.25 29.98
CA SER A 460 -8.29 3.18 31.06
C SER A 460 -7.21 2.11 30.81
N SER A 461 -6.14 2.12 31.62
CA SER A 461 -5.07 1.13 31.53
C SER A 461 -5.40 -0.22 32.17
N ARG A 462 -6.60 -0.37 32.76
CA ARG A 462 -7.00 -1.63 33.39
C ARG A 462 -7.54 -2.60 32.38
N VAL A 463 -6.94 -3.78 32.34
CA VAL A 463 -7.47 -4.95 31.66
C VAL A 463 -8.00 -5.88 32.72
N GLN A 464 -9.30 -6.12 32.73
CA GLN A 464 -9.91 -7.08 33.66
C GLN A 464 -10.06 -8.40 32.93
N GLY A 465 -9.37 -9.42 33.43
CA GLY A 465 -9.51 -10.79 32.99
C GLY A 465 -9.74 -11.70 34.18
N GLY A 466 -10.71 -12.55 34.13
CA GLY A 466 -10.99 -13.52 35.15
C GLY A 466 -11.97 -14.57 34.65
N LEU A 467 -11.60 -15.85 34.78
CA LEU A 467 -12.47 -16.98 34.47
C LEU A 467 -13.14 -16.94 33.08
N GLY A 468 -12.36 -16.61 32.05
CA GLY A 468 -12.81 -16.65 30.66
C GLY A 468 -13.41 -15.34 30.12
N ASN A 469 -13.37 -14.24 30.86
CA ASN A 469 -13.84 -12.94 30.37
C ASN A 469 -12.69 -12.02 30.08
N VAL A 470 -12.63 -11.47 28.88
CA VAL A 470 -11.67 -10.44 28.47
C VAL A 470 -12.43 -9.14 28.25
N TYR A 471 -12.07 -8.08 28.95
CA TYR A 471 -12.54 -6.75 28.60
C TYR A 471 -11.47 -5.70 28.88
N ALA A 472 -11.37 -4.76 27.93
CA ALA A 472 -10.73 -3.50 28.20
C ALA A 472 -11.58 -2.72 29.21
N ALA A 473 -10.94 -2.11 30.17
CA ALA A 473 -11.64 -1.41 31.25
C ALA A 473 -12.52 -0.29 30.67
N GLY A 474 -13.75 -0.18 31.21
CA GLY A 474 -14.80 0.68 30.67
C GLY A 474 -15.45 0.18 29.40
N GLN A 475 -14.93 -0.87 28.78
CA GLN A 475 -15.42 -1.48 27.52
C GLN A 475 -15.59 -0.47 26.37
N HIS A 476 -14.61 0.39 26.18
CA HIS A 476 -14.62 1.37 25.10
C HIS A 476 -14.28 0.70 23.74
N TRP A 477 -15.16 -0.17 23.27
CA TRP A 477 -15.07 -0.76 21.93
C TRP A 477 -15.32 0.30 20.88
N ILE A 478 -14.61 0.21 19.75
CA ILE A 478 -14.76 1.12 18.61
C ILE A 478 -15.40 0.35 17.47
N TYR A 479 -16.48 0.86 16.93
CA TYR A 479 -17.18 0.27 15.78
C TYR A 479 -17.10 1.23 14.60
N VAL A 480 -16.70 0.72 13.44
CA VAL A 480 -16.60 1.47 12.19
C VAL A 480 -17.61 0.91 11.19
N PHE A 481 -18.45 1.76 10.62
CA PHE A 481 -19.52 1.36 9.72
C PHE A 481 -19.21 1.80 8.29
N ARG A 482 -19.25 0.85 7.36
CA ARG A 482 -19.02 1.10 5.94
C ARG A 482 -20.27 1.59 5.23
N ASN A 483 -20.09 2.35 4.16
CA ASN A 483 -21.17 2.69 3.23
C ASN A 483 -21.48 1.48 2.34
N GLN A 484 -22.49 0.70 2.72
CA GLN A 484 -22.87 -0.50 1.97
C GLN A 484 -24.39 -0.70 1.94
N GLN A 485 -24.89 -1.13 0.78
CA GLN A 485 -26.24 -1.63 0.61
C GLN A 485 -26.28 -3.13 0.97
N TYR A 486 -27.38 -3.59 1.55
CA TYR A 486 -27.56 -5.00 1.91
C TYR A 486 -28.27 -5.77 0.81
N ALA A 487 -27.80 -7.01 0.56
CA ALA A 487 -28.37 -7.89 -0.46
C ALA A 487 -29.82 -8.30 -0.19
N ASP A 488 -30.22 -8.38 1.08
CA ASP A 488 -31.56 -8.83 1.48
C ASP A 488 -32.64 -7.74 1.37
N ASP A 489 -32.22 -6.49 1.22
CA ASP A 489 -33.09 -5.34 1.23
C ASP A 489 -32.43 -4.19 0.47
N ASN A 490 -32.66 -4.11 -0.81
CA ASN A 490 -32.12 -3.07 -1.69
C ASN A 490 -32.39 -1.63 -1.22
N THR A 491 -33.06 -1.45 -0.10
CA THR A 491 -33.44 -0.14 0.45
C THR A 491 -32.65 0.24 1.71
N THR A 492 -32.00 -0.71 2.40
CA THR A 492 -31.28 -0.42 3.65
C THR A 492 -29.79 -0.24 3.38
N ARG A 493 -29.31 0.97 3.60
CA ARG A 493 -27.92 1.35 3.36
C ARG A 493 -27.38 2.15 4.54
N VAL A 494 -26.20 1.81 5.03
CA VAL A 494 -25.44 2.70 5.91
C VAL A 494 -24.78 3.77 5.04
N PRO A 495 -25.09 5.08 5.22
CA PRO A 495 -24.48 6.14 4.44
C PRO A 495 -23.04 6.42 4.89
N ALA A 496 -22.31 7.22 4.11
CA ALA A 496 -21.14 7.94 4.60
C ALA A 496 -21.51 8.78 5.84
N TYR A 497 -20.53 9.34 6.53
CA TYR A 497 -20.76 10.08 7.77
C TYR A 497 -21.82 11.17 7.62
N ASP A 498 -22.86 11.05 8.40
CA ASP A 498 -24.03 11.92 8.42
C ASP A 498 -24.30 12.58 9.79
N SER A 499 -23.24 12.71 10.60
CA SER A 499 -23.32 13.17 12.00
C SER A 499 -24.04 12.19 12.93
N GLY A 500 -24.02 10.89 12.60
CA GLY A 500 -24.59 9.81 13.38
C GLY A 500 -26.11 9.72 13.31
N GLN A 501 -26.77 10.43 12.38
CA GLN A 501 -28.21 10.46 12.26
C GLN A 501 -28.79 9.10 11.86
N TYR A 502 -28.17 8.45 10.89
CA TYR A 502 -28.59 7.13 10.43
C TYR A 502 -28.51 6.10 11.57
N LEU A 503 -27.36 6.01 12.25
CA LEU A 503 -27.19 5.06 13.35
C LEU A 503 -28.17 5.35 14.49
N TYR A 504 -28.37 6.63 14.85
CA TYR A 504 -29.38 6.98 15.84
C TYR A 504 -30.78 6.53 15.42
N GLY A 505 -31.14 6.68 14.15
CA GLY A 505 -32.41 6.20 13.60
C GLY A 505 -32.60 4.69 13.66
N LYS A 506 -31.48 3.94 13.66
CA LYS A 506 -31.45 2.46 13.68
C LYS A 506 -31.36 1.85 15.10
N PHE A 507 -30.79 2.58 16.04
CA PHE A 507 -30.66 2.15 17.43
C PHE A 507 -31.51 2.95 18.42
N GLY A 508 -32.14 4.02 17.97
CA GLY A 508 -32.94 4.91 18.81
C GLY A 508 -34.37 4.43 19.02
N PRO A 509 -35.17 5.22 19.78
CA PRO A 509 -36.50 4.80 20.22
C PRO A 509 -37.54 4.67 19.09
N ASP A 510 -37.29 5.27 17.94
CA ASP A 510 -38.20 5.26 16.79
C ASP A 510 -37.76 4.23 15.71
N ALA A 511 -36.78 3.40 16.00
CA ALA A 511 -36.29 2.40 15.06
C ALA A 511 -37.33 1.29 14.85
N ALA A 512 -37.40 0.76 13.63
CA ALA A 512 -38.24 -0.39 13.33
C ALA A 512 -37.58 -1.69 13.84
N SER A 513 -38.41 -2.72 14.01
CA SER A 513 -37.91 -4.05 14.42
C SER A 513 -36.78 -4.54 13.54
N ASN A 514 -35.73 -5.03 14.15
CA ASN A 514 -34.47 -5.50 13.52
C ASN A 514 -33.63 -4.45 12.74
N ASP A 515 -33.95 -3.15 12.89
CA ASP A 515 -33.15 -2.10 12.25
C ASP A 515 -31.70 -2.04 12.80
N ASP A 516 -31.53 -2.29 14.08
CA ASP A 516 -30.26 -2.44 14.77
C ASP A 516 -29.39 -3.54 14.15
N ARG A 517 -29.97 -4.73 13.93
CA ARG A 517 -29.28 -5.85 13.25
C ARG A 517 -28.86 -5.50 11.84
N LYS A 518 -29.76 -4.86 11.10
CA LYS A 518 -29.46 -4.42 9.73
C LYS A 518 -28.30 -3.42 9.73
N ALA A 519 -28.30 -2.47 10.65
CA ALA A 519 -27.20 -1.52 10.78
C ALA A 519 -25.88 -2.18 11.17
N MET A 520 -25.91 -3.15 12.11
CA MET A 520 -24.70 -3.87 12.53
C MET A 520 -24.06 -4.69 11.41
N ARG A 521 -24.81 -5.17 10.42
CA ARG A 521 -24.24 -5.78 9.22
C ARG A 521 -23.34 -4.81 8.42
N GLY A 522 -23.52 -3.49 8.60
CA GLY A 522 -22.68 -2.45 8.04
C GLY A 522 -21.39 -2.19 8.84
N CYS A 523 -21.24 -2.79 9.99
CA CYS A 523 -19.98 -2.69 10.73
C CYS A 523 -18.89 -3.43 9.97
N THR A 524 -17.81 -2.74 9.66
CA THR A 524 -16.69 -3.29 8.90
C THR A 524 -15.53 -3.69 9.81
N TRP A 525 -15.20 -2.84 10.79
CA TRP A 525 -14.14 -3.09 11.75
C TRP A 525 -14.61 -2.84 13.18
N VAL A 526 -14.07 -3.60 14.08
CA VAL A 526 -14.22 -3.38 15.51
C VAL A 526 -12.84 -3.37 16.16
N GLY A 527 -12.64 -2.42 17.09
CA GLY A 527 -11.40 -2.29 17.84
C GLY A 527 -11.65 -2.25 19.34
N SER A 528 -10.71 -2.77 20.08
CA SER A 528 -10.59 -2.58 21.50
C SER A 528 -9.43 -1.63 21.78
N SER A 529 -9.62 -0.69 22.69
CA SER A 529 -8.53 0.21 23.05
C SER A 529 -8.21 0.08 24.54
N SER A 530 -6.92 0.06 24.84
CA SER A 530 -6.42 0.20 26.20
C SER A 530 -5.26 1.19 26.25
N ILE A 531 -5.13 1.87 27.36
CA ILE A 531 -4.01 2.78 27.59
C ILE A 531 -2.82 1.97 28.09
N GLY A 532 -1.64 2.22 27.55
CA GLY A 532 -0.41 1.60 28.02
C GLY A 532 -0.04 1.98 29.45
N SER A 533 0.69 1.10 30.11
CA SER A 533 1.17 1.35 31.46
C SER A 533 2.02 2.63 31.51
N GLY A 534 1.58 3.61 32.29
CA GLY A 534 2.25 4.91 32.44
C GLY A 534 1.77 6.01 31.48
N ALA A 535 1.04 5.66 30.43
CA ALA A 535 0.39 6.66 29.60
C ALA A 535 -0.89 7.19 30.27
N GLN A 536 -1.25 8.42 29.97
CA GLN A 536 -2.46 9.06 30.49
C GLN A 536 -3.16 9.81 29.36
N MET A 537 -4.48 9.66 29.30
CA MET A 537 -5.31 10.52 28.45
C MET A 537 -5.23 11.96 28.95
N LEU A 538 -5.35 12.91 28.01
CA LEU A 538 -5.54 14.32 28.36
C LEU A 538 -6.93 14.53 28.99
N SER A 539 -7.12 15.67 29.63
CA SER A 539 -8.46 16.08 30.04
C SER A 539 -9.37 16.27 28.83
N ILE A 540 -10.68 16.16 29.02
CA ILE A 540 -11.64 16.42 27.92
C ILE A 540 -11.51 17.84 27.38
N GLN A 541 -11.13 18.82 28.20
CA GLN A 541 -10.90 20.19 27.78
C GLN A 541 -9.71 20.29 26.78
N GLU A 542 -8.70 19.50 26.98
CA GLU A 542 -7.51 19.41 26.14
C GLU A 542 -7.69 18.49 24.93
N GLY A 543 -8.81 17.77 24.82
CA GLY A 543 -9.16 16.93 23.66
C GLY A 543 -8.82 15.45 23.82
N LEU A 544 -8.66 14.94 25.04
CA LEU A 544 -8.52 13.52 25.41
C LEU A 544 -7.24 12.84 24.88
N ILE A 545 -6.90 13.00 23.61
CA ILE A 545 -5.85 12.23 22.91
C ILE A 545 -4.48 12.88 23.09
N PRO A 546 -3.50 12.21 23.70
CA PRO A 546 -2.17 12.77 24.00
C PRO A 546 -1.34 13.14 22.76
N THR A 547 -1.48 12.38 21.69
CA THR A 547 -0.89 12.63 20.37
C THR A 547 -1.80 12.07 19.29
N GLU A 548 -1.86 12.70 18.13
CA GLU A 548 -2.61 12.16 17.00
C GLU A 548 -2.11 10.75 16.70
N THR A 549 -3.04 9.83 16.62
CA THR A 549 -2.78 8.39 16.46
C THR A 549 -3.57 7.89 15.28
N ARG A 550 -2.90 7.32 14.29
CA ARG A 550 -3.49 6.74 13.08
C ARG A 550 -3.35 5.24 13.11
N ILE A 551 -4.46 4.56 12.97
CA ILE A 551 -4.55 3.11 12.83
C ILE A 551 -4.92 2.83 11.38
N LYS A 552 -4.01 2.21 10.65
CA LYS A 552 -4.20 1.83 9.25
C LYS A 552 -4.62 0.37 9.19
N LEU A 553 -5.81 0.13 8.68
CA LEU A 553 -6.39 -1.21 8.50
C LEU A 553 -6.51 -1.47 7.00
N ARG A 554 -5.81 -2.46 6.49
CA ARG A 554 -5.71 -2.75 5.06
C ARG A 554 -6.17 -4.16 4.73
N VAL A 555 -6.90 -4.26 3.63
CA VAL A 555 -7.48 -5.50 3.13
C VAL A 555 -7.26 -5.57 1.63
N ALA A 556 -6.84 -6.72 1.12
CA ALA A 556 -6.82 -6.96 -0.31
C ALA A 556 -8.25 -6.95 -0.87
N LYS A 557 -8.47 -6.26 -1.99
CA LYS A 557 -9.77 -6.08 -2.62
C LYS A 557 -9.70 -6.26 -4.12
N ASP A 558 -10.66 -6.98 -4.63
CA ASP A 558 -10.94 -7.06 -6.05
C ASP A 558 -11.33 -5.70 -6.64
N TYR A 559 -11.01 -5.50 -7.91
CA TYR A 559 -11.40 -4.30 -8.64
C TYR A 559 -12.84 -4.45 -9.12
N ARG A 560 -13.67 -3.44 -8.82
CA ARG A 560 -15.11 -3.44 -9.14
C ARG A 560 -15.61 -2.06 -9.52
N ARG A 561 -16.78 -2.03 -10.15
CA ARG A 561 -17.58 -0.81 -10.31
C ARG A 561 -17.92 -0.20 -8.95
N TYR A 562 -18.00 1.13 -8.90
CA TYR A 562 -18.35 1.84 -7.69
C TYR A 562 -19.03 3.17 -8.00
N ALA A 563 -20.18 3.40 -7.36
CA ALA A 563 -20.85 4.68 -7.28
C ALA A 563 -21.11 5.03 -5.82
N HIS A 564 -20.85 6.28 -5.43
CA HIS A 564 -20.98 6.73 -4.03
C HIS A 564 -22.40 6.58 -3.48
N ASP A 565 -23.42 7.00 -4.21
CA ASP A 565 -24.83 6.92 -3.80
C ASP A 565 -25.48 5.57 -4.09
N ARG A 566 -24.80 4.72 -4.86
CA ARG A 566 -25.15 3.33 -5.19
C ARG A 566 -26.55 3.08 -5.73
N SER A 567 -27.38 4.10 -5.88
CA SER A 567 -28.65 3.94 -6.59
C SER A 567 -28.43 3.55 -8.06
N ASP A 568 -27.22 3.83 -8.57
CA ASP A 568 -26.92 3.90 -10.00
C ASP A 568 -25.64 3.16 -10.37
N VAL A 569 -25.22 2.09 -9.64
CA VAL A 569 -24.04 1.30 -10.04
C VAL A 569 -24.26 0.71 -11.44
N ASP A 570 -25.51 0.35 -11.75
CA ASP A 570 -25.92 -0.17 -13.06
C ASP A 570 -26.25 0.94 -14.07
N GLU A 571 -26.48 2.19 -13.60
CA GLU A 571 -26.69 3.34 -14.46
C GLU A 571 -25.33 3.97 -14.80
N THR A 572 -24.74 3.56 -15.92
CA THR A 572 -23.37 3.94 -16.30
C THR A 572 -23.33 5.05 -17.36
N GLU A 573 -24.48 5.45 -17.94
CA GLU A 573 -24.52 6.47 -18.98
C GLU A 573 -24.03 7.83 -18.45
N GLY A 574 -22.94 8.33 -19.06
CA GLY A 574 -22.34 9.62 -18.68
C GLY A 574 -21.35 9.56 -17.51
N THR A 575 -21.12 8.40 -16.91
CA THR A 575 -20.12 8.24 -15.83
C THR A 575 -18.73 7.95 -16.39
N PRO A 576 -17.64 8.38 -15.68
CA PRO A 576 -16.29 8.04 -16.10
C PRO A 576 -16.10 6.52 -16.15
N ASN A 577 -15.60 6.00 -17.26
CA ASN A 577 -15.33 4.59 -17.51
C ASN A 577 -16.48 3.64 -17.07
N ASN A 578 -17.74 4.08 -17.22
CA ASN A 578 -18.92 3.31 -16.81
C ASN A 578 -18.85 2.84 -15.34
N ASN A 579 -18.36 3.69 -14.45
CA ASN A 579 -18.08 3.37 -13.03
C ASN A 579 -17.02 2.29 -12.78
N ASN A 580 -16.39 1.75 -13.81
CA ASN A 580 -15.24 0.85 -13.66
C ASN A 580 -14.01 1.62 -13.13
N PRO A 581 -12.99 0.92 -12.63
CA PRO A 581 -11.76 1.56 -12.18
C PRO A 581 -11.12 2.42 -13.26
N LEU A 582 -10.90 3.69 -12.91
CA LEU A 582 -10.25 4.69 -13.74
C LEU A 582 -9.31 5.51 -12.88
N TYR A 583 -8.09 5.65 -13.36
CA TYR A 583 -7.04 6.38 -12.64
C TYR A 583 -6.36 7.37 -13.55
N ARG A 584 -5.83 8.46 -12.97
CA ARG A 584 -4.98 9.43 -13.65
C ARG A 584 -3.70 9.63 -12.88
N PHE A 585 -2.62 9.89 -13.60
CA PHE A 585 -1.35 10.25 -13.01
C PHE A 585 -0.54 11.15 -13.95
N SER A 586 0.33 11.95 -13.34
CA SER A 586 1.31 12.77 -14.05
C SER A 586 2.70 12.19 -13.85
N THR A 587 3.51 12.23 -14.89
CA THR A 587 4.93 11.90 -14.80
C THR A 587 5.83 13.12 -14.71
N ALA A 588 5.26 14.34 -14.55
CA ALA A 588 6.03 15.58 -14.52
C ALA A 588 7.16 15.58 -13.49
N ASP A 589 6.92 15.01 -12.31
CA ASP A 589 7.88 14.97 -11.20
C ASP A 589 8.97 13.89 -11.39
N VAL A 590 8.71 12.87 -12.21
CA VAL A 590 9.62 11.75 -12.47
C VAL A 590 10.23 11.77 -13.87
N ALA A 591 9.73 12.65 -14.73
CA ALA A 591 10.18 12.76 -16.12
C ALA A 591 11.60 13.28 -16.21
N THR A 592 12.30 12.79 -17.21
CA THR A 592 13.64 13.26 -17.56
C THR A 592 13.55 14.50 -18.44
N VAL A 593 14.26 15.55 -18.06
CA VAL A 593 14.45 16.76 -18.88
C VAL A 593 15.73 16.63 -19.67
N THR A 594 15.69 16.85 -20.97
CA THR A 594 16.87 16.83 -21.85
C THR A 594 17.20 18.21 -22.40
N GLY A 595 18.48 18.44 -22.78
CA GLY A 595 18.90 19.68 -23.42
C GLY A 595 19.06 20.86 -22.47
N ASP A 596 19.12 20.65 -21.15
CA ASP A 596 19.36 21.73 -20.19
C ASP A 596 20.80 22.26 -20.29
N VAL A 597 20.95 23.49 -20.79
CA VAL A 597 22.27 24.10 -21.05
C VAL A 597 23.11 24.30 -19.78
N PRO A 598 22.55 24.75 -18.64
CA PRO A 598 23.28 24.80 -17.38
C PRO A 598 23.85 23.44 -16.96
N THR A 599 23.05 22.38 -17.05
CA THR A 599 23.48 21.03 -16.73
C THR A 599 24.58 20.53 -17.66
N LEU A 600 24.48 20.77 -18.97
CA LEU A 600 25.52 20.50 -19.95
C LEU A 600 26.84 21.23 -19.63
N THR A 601 26.74 22.50 -19.28
CA THR A 601 27.91 23.31 -18.93
C THR A 601 28.61 22.79 -17.68
N ASN A 602 27.84 22.39 -16.66
CA ASN A 602 28.36 21.79 -15.44
C ASN A 602 28.93 20.39 -15.70
N ALA A 603 28.30 19.59 -16.57
CA ALA A 603 28.76 18.25 -16.93
C ALA A 603 30.13 18.25 -17.63
N LEU A 604 30.52 19.34 -18.30
CA LEU A 604 31.88 19.48 -18.84
C LEU A 604 32.95 19.41 -17.74
N ASP A 605 32.62 19.72 -16.49
CA ASP A 605 33.56 19.60 -15.37
C ASP A 605 33.86 18.14 -15.01
N ASP A 606 33.01 17.21 -15.40
CA ASP A 606 33.19 15.76 -15.21
C ASP A 606 33.95 15.06 -16.34
N VAL A 607 34.33 15.82 -17.38
CA VAL A 607 35.18 15.27 -18.45
C VAL A 607 36.53 14.83 -17.91
N ARG A 608 36.86 13.55 -18.10
CA ARG A 608 38.09 12.92 -17.60
C ARG A 608 38.67 11.98 -18.62
N VAL A 609 39.96 11.74 -18.48
CA VAL A 609 40.64 10.66 -19.20
C VAL A 609 41.00 9.57 -18.21
N VAL A 610 40.55 8.36 -18.46
CA VAL A 610 40.73 7.24 -17.51
C VAL A 610 41.45 6.07 -18.15
N PRO A 611 42.48 5.54 -17.47
CA PRO A 611 43.05 6.02 -16.22
C PRO A 611 43.91 7.27 -16.40
N ASN A 612 44.00 8.08 -15.34
CA ASN A 612 44.88 9.25 -15.27
C ASN A 612 45.51 9.32 -13.86
N PRO A 613 46.81 9.06 -13.70
CA PRO A 613 47.77 8.73 -14.76
C PRO A 613 47.63 7.30 -15.34
N TYR A 614 48.06 7.14 -16.59
CA TYR A 614 48.16 5.83 -17.23
C TYR A 614 49.56 5.25 -16.97
N TYR A 615 49.61 4.10 -16.30
CA TYR A 615 50.87 3.40 -15.98
C TYR A 615 50.99 2.12 -16.81
N ALA A 616 51.19 2.27 -18.11
CA ALA A 616 51.43 1.17 -19.06
C ALA A 616 50.34 0.07 -19.07
N TYR A 617 49.16 0.32 -18.42
CA TYR A 617 48.04 -0.61 -18.34
C TYR A 617 46.73 0.12 -18.02
N SER A 618 45.67 -0.37 -18.62
CA SER A 618 44.31 0.04 -18.34
C SER A 618 43.38 -1.19 -18.23
N GLN A 619 42.39 -1.12 -17.37
CA GLN A 619 41.37 -2.18 -17.26
C GLN A 619 40.49 -2.32 -18.50
N TYR A 620 40.58 -1.38 -19.42
CA TYR A 620 39.88 -1.43 -20.71
C TYR A 620 40.65 -2.20 -21.78
N GLU A 621 41.91 -2.58 -21.54
CA GLU A 621 42.74 -3.31 -22.47
C GLU A 621 42.39 -4.80 -22.48
N THR A 622 42.29 -5.37 -23.67
CA THR A 622 41.97 -6.79 -23.87
C THR A 622 43.20 -7.68 -24.00
N SER A 623 44.34 -7.08 -24.29
CA SER A 623 45.63 -7.78 -24.44
C SER A 623 46.81 -6.84 -24.15
N LYS A 624 48.00 -7.39 -24.04
CA LYS A 624 49.26 -6.61 -23.85
C LYS A 624 49.57 -5.68 -25.02
N LEU A 625 49.01 -5.91 -26.18
CA LEU A 625 49.20 -5.08 -27.39
C LEU A 625 48.10 -4.03 -27.58
N ASP A 626 47.06 -4.09 -26.78
CA ASP A 626 45.93 -3.17 -26.83
C ASP A 626 46.14 -2.07 -25.79
N ASN A 627 46.81 -0.99 -26.18
CA ASN A 627 46.99 0.17 -25.31
C ASN A 627 45.77 1.08 -25.50
N ARG A 628 44.98 1.29 -24.44
CA ARG A 628 43.69 1.98 -24.54
C ARG A 628 43.36 2.78 -23.29
N VAL A 629 42.85 3.97 -23.52
CA VAL A 629 42.24 4.80 -22.49
C VAL A 629 40.85 5.26 -22.97
N LYS A 630 40.01 5.70 -22.05
CA LYS A 630 38.73 6.31 -22.38
C LYS A 630 38.74 7.78 -21.98
N ILE A 631 38.16 8.62 -22.81
CA ILE A 631 37.82 9.99 -22.49
C ILE A 631 36.34 9.96 -22.20
N THR A 632 35.96 10.24 -20.96
CA THR A 632 34.60 10.05 -20.41
C THR A 632 33.96 11.37 -20.03
N GLY A 633 32.64 11.39 -19.76
CA GLY A 633 31.90 12.60 -19.43
C GLY A 633 31.69 13.50 -20.65
N LEU A 634 31.69 12.93 -21.86
CA LEU A 634 31.58 13.71 -23.10
C LEU A 634 30.12 13.96 -23.47
N PRO A 635 29.77 15.19 -23.89
CA PRO A 635 28.47 15.49 -24.49
C PRO A 635 28.22 14.68 -25.78
N GLU A 636 26.95 14.58 -26.18
CA GLU A 636 26.56 13.90 -27.40
C GLU A 636 27.29 14.46 -28.63
N VAL A 637 27.35 15.79 -28.73
CA VAL A 637 28.03 16.46 -29.84
C VAL A 637 29.22 17.24 -29.30
N CYS A 638 30.45 16.81 -29.65
CA CYS A 638 31.67 17.54 -29.30
C CYS A 638 32.86 17.15 -30.20
N THR A 639 33.85 18.03 -30.25
CA THR A 639 35.16 17.76 -30.86
C THR A 639 36.21 17.64 -29.75
N VAL A 640 36.91 16.52 -29.74
CA VAL A 640 38.02 16.27 -28.82
C VAL A 640 39.35 16.36 -29.57
N ARG A 641 40.23 17.28 -29.15
CA ARG A 641 41.57 17.45 -29.71
C ARG A 641 42.60 17.16 -28.65
N ILE A 642 43.56 16.34 -29.00
CA ILE A 642 44.64 15.94 -28.11
C ILE A 642 45.94 16.56 -28.57
N TYR A 643 46.62 17.26 -27.67
CA TYR A 643 47.85 17.96 -27.94
C TYR A 643 48.98 17.40 -27.06
N SER A 644 50.21 17.44 -27.60
CA SER A 644 51.41 17.28 -26.79
C SER A 644 51.59 18.52 -25.88
N ILE A 645 52.49 18.42 -24.88
CA ILE A 645 52.83 19.57 -24.03
C ILE A 645 53.43 20.74 -24.81
N ALA A 646 53.98 20.49 -25.99
CA ALA A 646 54.52 21.52 -26.88
C ALA A 646 53.47 22.16 -27.78
N GLY A 647 52.18 21.81 -27.61
CA GLY A 647 51.07 22.35 -28.41
C GLY A 647 50.87 21.68 -29.78
N THR A 648 51.59 20.61 -30.07
CA THR A 648 51.44 19.86 -31.34
C THR A 648 50.19 19.01 -31.29
N LEU A 649 49.30 19.13 -32.28
CA LEU A 649 48.11 18.30 -32.42
C LEU A 649 48.53 16.83 -32.64
N VAL A 650 48.01 15.93 -31.81
CA VAL A 650 48.25 14.49 -31.83
C VAL A 650 47.12 13.74 -32.48
N ARG A 651 45.87 14.03 -32.03
CA ARG A 651 44.67 13.31 -32.49
C ARG A 651 43.47 14.21 -32.43
N THR A 652 42.52 14.01 -33.38
CA THR A 652 41.19 14.64 -33.34
C THR A 652 40.13 13.57 -33.41
N PHE A 653 39.07 13.75 -32.61
CA PHE A 653 37.84 12.98 -32.69
C PHE A 653 36.67 13.93 -32.81
N ASP A 654 35.78 13.68 -33.76
CA ASP A 654 34.48 14.33 -33.87
C ASP A 654 33.43 13.34 -33.41
N LYS A 655 32.69 13.69 -32.41
CA LYS A 655 31.67 12.88 -31.79
C LYS A 655 30.30 13.46 -32.06
N ALA A 656 29.36 12.60 -32.49
CA ALA A 656 27.94 12.89 -32.70
C ALA A 656 27.14 11.60 -32.47
N ASP A 657 27.20 11.08 -31.26
CA ASP A 657 26.52 9.86 -30.83
C ASP A 657 26.17 9.94 -29.34
N PRO A 658 25.19 9.16 -28.84
CA PRO A 658 24.73 9.23 -27.44
C PRO A 658 25.69 8.61 -26.42
N LEU A 659 26.83 8.02 -26.85
CA LEU A 659 27.80 7.47 -25.91
C LEU A 659 28.48 8.60 -25.13
N THR A 660 28.67 8.43 -23.85
CA THR A 660 29.32 9.44 -22.98
C THR A 660 30.85 9.34 -22.97
N TYR A 661 31.44 8.60 -23.89
CA TYR A 661 32.88 8.40 -23.95
C TYR A 661 33.39 8.17 -25.38
N ILE A 662 34.71 8.38 -25.53
CA ILE A 662 35.50 7.98 -26.69
C ILE A 662 36.63 7.08 -26.24
N GLU A 663 36.91 6.03 -27.01
CA GLU A 663 38.13 5.21 -26.84
C GLU A 663 39.27 5.78 -27.62
N TRP A 664 40.44 5.94 -26.99
CA TRP A 664 41.65 6.35 -27.64
C TRP A 664 42.72 5.25 -27.53
N ASP A 665 43.17 4.76 -28.68
CA ASP A 665 44.19 3.68 -28.83
C ASP A 665 45.60 4.14 -28.61
N LEU A 666 45.83 5.30 -28.02
CA LEU A 666 47.13 5.94 -27.76
C LEU A 666 47.99 6.10 -29.01
N LYS A 667 47.39 6.33 -30.14
CA LYS A 667 48.02 6.64 -31.41
C LYS A 667 47.63 8.01 -31.93
N ASN A 668 48.52 8.59 -32.75
CA ASN A 668 48.24 9.86 -33.44
C ASN A 668 47.37 9.61 -34.70
N ASP A 669 47.00 10.68 -35.42
CA ASP A 669 46.22 10.61 -36.66
C ASP A 669 46.86 9.75 -37.79
N ARG A 670 48.15 9.42 -37.68
CA ARG A 670 48.87 8.55 -38.62
C ARG A 670 49.05 7.14 -38.10
N ASN A 671 48.31 6.73 -37.07
CA ASN A 671 48.42 5.44 -36.40
C ASN A 671 49.81 5.13 -35.77
N VAL A 672 50.58 6.15 -35.48
CA VAL A 672 51.85 5.99 -34.77
C VAL A 672 51.64 6.11 -33.27
N PRO A 673 52.12 5.16 -32.44
CA PRO A 673 52.04 5.25 -30.99
C PRO A 673 52.64 6.56 -30.46
N ILE A 674 52.01 7.14 -29.46
CA ILE A 674 52.45 8.37 -28.82
C ILE A 674 53.60 8.10 -27.85
N ALA A 675 54.38 9.11 -27.54
CA ALA A 675 55.39 9.04 -26.49
C ALA A 675 54.73 9.23 -25.10
N GLY A 676 55.35 8.67 -24.06
CA GLY A 676 55.00 8.97 -22.69
C GLY A 676 55.19 10.44 -22.35
N GLY A 677 54.48 10.93 -21.36
CA GLY A 677 54.55 12.32 -20.92
C GLY A 677 53.17 12.92 -20.65
N VAL A 678 53.12 14.24 -20.67
CA VAL A 678 51.89 15.01 -20.44
C VAL A 678 51.23 15.34 -21.79
N HIS A 679 49.93 15.05 -21.88
CA HIS A 679 49.11 15.43 -23.01
C HIS A 679 47.96 16.34 -22.53
N ILE A 680 47.54 17.23 -23.38
CA ILE A 680 46.41 18.15 -23.14
C ILE A 680 45.25 17.65 -24.01
N VAL A 681 44.18 17.29 -23.38
CA VAL A 681 42.93 16.91 -24.05
C VAL A 681 41.99 18.10 -23.95
N HIS A 682 41.61 18.66 -25.09
CA HIS A 682 40.73 19.79 -25.26
C HIS A 682 39.41 19.29 -25.86
N VAL A 683 38.34 19.47 -25.11
CA VAL A 683 36.97 19.15 -25.53
C VAL A 683 36.23 20.44 -25.81
N ASN A 684 35.66 20.55 -26.99
CA ASN A 684 34.83 21.69 -27.39
C ASN A 684 33.46 21.16 -27.74
N ALA A 685 32.43 21.59 -26.97
CA ALA A 685 31.02 21.30 -27.20
C ALA A 685 30.33 22.55 -27.75
N PRO A 686 29.92 22.58 -29.02
CA PRO A 686 29.33 23.75 -29.65
C PRO A 686 28.06 24.22 -28.90
N GLY A 687 27.98 25.51 -28.55
CA GLY A 687 26.85 26.10 -27.84
C GLY A 687 26.82 25.84 -26.32
N VAL A 688 27.74 25.00 -25.81
CA VAL A 688 27.82 24.63 -24.39
C VAL A 688 29.08 25.20 -23.73
N GLY A 689 30.26 24.92 -24.29
CA GLY A 689 31.51 25.38 -23.72
C GLY A 689 32.72 24.52 -24.08
N GLU A 690 33.81 24.73 -23.36
CA GLU A 690 35.09 24.05 -23.57
C GLU A 690 35.64 23.52 -22.25
N LYS A 691 36.32 22.34 -22.33
CA LYS A 691 37.01 21.75 -21.19
C LYS A 691 38.44 21.31 -21.58
N ILE A 692 39.39 21.59 -20.70
CA ILE A 692 40.76 21.17 -20.85
C ILE A 692 41.11 20.21 -19.72
N VAL A 693 41.60 19.01 -20.10
CA VAL A 693 42.04 17.96 -19.16
C VAL A 693 43.50 17.67 -19.39
N LYS A 694 44.30 17.64 -18.33
CA LYS A 694 45.69 17.18 -18.36
C LYS A 694 45.72 15.68 -18.12
N TRP A 695 46.38 14.94 -19.02
CA TRP A 695 46.52 13.51 -18.92
C TRP A 695 47.99 13.13 -18.89
N PHE A 696 48.35 12.20 -18.00
CA PHE A 696 49.71 11.75 -17.78
C PHE A 696 49.87 10.29 -18.20
N ALA A 697 50.85 10.01 -19.05
CA ALA A 697 51.10 8.67 -19.58
C ALA A 697 52.53 8.19 -19.34
N VAL A 698 52.65 7.00 -18.82
CA VAL A 698 53.86 6.23 -18.86
C VAL A 698 53.58 5.07 -19.82
N MET A 699 54.25 5.09 -20.97
CA MET A 699 54.02 4.07 -22.00
C MET A 699 54.82 2.82 -21.67
N ARG A 700 54.28 1.67 -22.08
CA ARG A 700 54.97 0.37 -22.01
C ARG A 700 56.16 0.38 -22.95
N PRO A 701 57.39 -0.02 -22.52
CA PRO A 701 58.46 -0.27 -23.46
C PRO A 701 58.04 -1.33 -24.47
N VAL A 702 58.37 -1.13 -25.75
CA VAL A 702 58.15 -2.14 -26.77
C VAL A 702 59.15 -3.24 -26.52
N ASP A 703 58.75 -4.31 -25.87
CA ASP A 703 59.58 -5.51 -25.69
C ASP A 703 59.37 -6.40 -26.93
N LEU A 704 60.32 -6.32 -27.81
CA LEU A 704 60.39 -7.12 -29.07
C LEU A 704 60.85 -8.57 -28.87
N ASP A 705 61.31 -8.91 -27.67
CA ASP A 705 61.89 -10.23 -27.37
C ASP A 705 60.86 -11.28 -26.88
N ASN A 706 59.61 -10.89 -26.69
CA ASN A 706 58.53 -11.75 -26.22
C ASN A 706 57.31 -11.80 -27.19
N PHE A 707 57.58 -11.87 -28.49
CA PHE A 707 56.56 -12.19 -29.51
C PHE A 707 56.56 -13.67 -29.87
#